data_2f549d32b5f6bd9551f111947f57cc72
#
_entry.id   2f549d32b5f6bd9551f111947f57cc72
#
_cell.length_a   1.000
_cell.length_b   1.000
_cell.length_c   1.000
_cell.angle_alpha   90.00
_cell.angle_beta   90.00
_cell.angle_gamma   90.00
#
_symmetry.space_group_name_H-M   'P 1'
#
loop_
_entity.id
_entity.type
_entity.pdbx_description
1 polymer ?
#
loop_
_entity_poly.entity_id
_entity_poly.type
_entity_poly.pdbx_seq_one_letter_code
_entity_poly.pdbx_strand_id
1 'polypeptide(L)'
;MNKDTLKSLVLIILLSSCGGGGGGSSDIPQLDVNYPPTISGEISDIRVGEILSFTPTSFDSNGDSLTFSISEKPEWLTFNTATGSLNGEAPETALGENYAFTIVVSDGQSQASLGPLSFSVTSPIFFISLELNDMDEYRDMDFELKGCFENQDTNECAESEELITLNENGVYTFSSGIKTGNSFEIKVERDPARQECSLELSEGVVEAQDVTIKADCFQDESAELFSLDKMHKIRLTMTIDEWQRFVLDTERANYTTGDANGNITEWNTWTHSEVYRQTDFEYLDDAGNTLSTAEKVGFKMKGNTSRQWPEEYNDESGNWDPRPRRFSFSIKFDEKFDEDEGVYSCIDSSGVPAAVEGHPCWSRVGKDLDEVPENDDREFMGLEKIFFRYNRDDPSYQRELLAHDILNSLGIPLSRVAHANVELKIVGEGDYFGKPLPVTYNMGVFQMVEQVDKPFLKRFFGKNGFLFKIGGGDLAGSTEIDPLCVFYEESDKYVDANFCQIGVEKSDPESREEWLGTENYLNPSFVNSDINDGGEESQFRPYKPNYDLKSKKKSIDEGRIMLQDFIRFVQTNPSASILAEQFDVSGFIKAQAAEIVIGAVDHYVRVANNYYLYFNPLTEKWVYMPNDFDFTFRDHHPLAWGTPDWAAAFRDITGTYAFPESNKVHWAGRELGNVNPILWDIVFSEQTNKDLLYENIRFIIDNFMQWNDVSEKLYSRNNLVRDAIINTDAAPPGGCEVTYNPQAIDAADTSQMCDSKDISISKFIELRINALEEELLNSGF
;
A
#
# COMPACT_ATOMS: atom_id res chain seq x y z
N MET A 1 21.98 16.57 -9.94
CA MET A 1 22.36 17.09 -11.31
C MET A 1 22.72 18.55 -11.18
N ASN A 2 24.01 18.87 -11.08
CA ASN A 2 24.47 20.25 -11.06
C ASN A 2 25.21 20.52 -12.39
N LYS A 3 24.62 21.36 -13.22
CA LYS A 3 25.26 21.90 -14.41
C LYS A 3 25.68 23.34 -14.14
N ASP A 4 26.89 23.49 -13.68
CA ASP A 4 27.51 24.81 -13.66
C ASP A 4 28.13 25.11 -15.03
N THR A 5 27.46 26.00 -15.75
CA THR A 5 27.92 26.47 -17.03
C THR A 5 28.86 27.67 -16.81
N LEU A 6 30.16 27.43 -16.90
CA LEU A 6 31.17 28.48 -16.88
C LEU A 6 31.14 29.20 -18.24
N LYS A 7 30.63 30.43 -18.27
CA LYS A 7 30.74 31.33 -19.42
C LYS A 7 32.09 32.01 -19.39
N SER A 8 32.98 31.62 -20.28
CA SER A 8 34.21 32.38 -20.57
C SER A 8 33.87 33.67 -21.28
N LEU A 9 34.16 34.75 -20.63
CA LEU A 9 34.05 36.11 -21.16
C LEU A 9 35.31 36.42 -21.97
N VAL A 10 35.20 36.48 -23.31
CA VAL A 10 36.27 36.97 -24.19
C VAL A 10 36.17 38.49 -24.20
N LEU A 11 37.17 39.14 -23.63
CA LEU A 11 37.33 40.61 -23.65
C LEU A 11 38.06 41.00 -24.93
N ILE A 12 37.34 41.51 -25.90
CA ILE A 12 37.93 42.13 -27.10
C ILE A 12 38.29 43.60 -26.76
N ILE A 13 39.58 43.88 -26.67
CA ILE A 13 40.06 45.29 -26.58
C ILE A 13 40.25 45.82 -27.98
N LEU A 14 39.35 46.68 -28.40
CA LEU A 14 39.52 47.52 -29.59
C LEU A 14 40.34 48.74 -29.22
N LEU A 15 41.58 48.77 -29.70
CA LEU A 15 42.37 50.01 -29.70
C LEU A 15 42.22 50.70 -31.07
N SER A 16 41.45 51.73 -31.11
CA SER A 16 41.43 52.69 -32.20
C SER A 16 42.50 53.72 -31.93
N SER A 17 43.51 53.84 -32.82
CA SER A 17 44.36 54.99 -32.87
C SER A 17 44.30 55.59 -34.28
N CYS A 18 43.96 56.87 -34.33
CA CYS A 18 43.93 57.69 -35.45
C CYS A 18 45.19 58.54 -35.47
N GLY A 19 45.76 58.73 -36.67
CA GLY A 19 46.45 60.01 -36.97
C GLY A 19 47.90 59.96 -37.45
N GLY A 20 48.12 59.99 -38.68
CA GLY A 20 48.71 61.11 -39.46
C GLY A 20 50.22 61.24 -39.58
N GLY A 21 50.72 60.98 -40.77
CA GLY A 21 51.69 61.93 -41.36
C GLY A 21 53.18 61.54 -41.43
N GLY A 22 53.65 61.22 -42.63
CA GLY A 22 54.89 61.72 -43.10
C GLY A 22 56.17 60.92 -43.09
N GLY A 23 56.51 60.29 -44.25
CA GLY A 23 57.77 60.39 -44.92
C GLY A 23 59.01 59.81 -44.28
N GLY A 24 59.59 58.78 -44.97
CA GLY A 24 60.98 58.42 -44.78
C GLY A 24 61.25 56.94 -44.98
N SER A 25 61.59 56.54 -46.23
CA SER A 25 62.14 55.24 -46.58
C SER A 25 63.47 55.00 -45.88
N SER A 26 63.50 53.93 -45.06
CA SER A 26 64.71 53.18 -44.76
C SER A 26 64.36 51.73 -44.63
N ASP A 27 64.70 50.89 -45.64
CA ASP A 27 64.64 49.45 -45.61
C ASP A 27 65.58 48.93 -44.49
N ILE A 28 64.96 48.64 -43.37
CA ILE A 28 65.51 47.71 -42.38
C ILE A 28 64.97 46.33 -42.77
N PRO A 29 65.78 45.28 -43.02
CA PRO A 29 65.29 43.95 -43.22
C PRO A 29 64.55 43.58 -41.90
N GLN A 30 63.27 43.36 -42.00
CA GLN A 30 62.50 42.78 -40.92
C GLN A 30 63.04 41.33 -40.79
N LEU A 31 63.80 41.07 -39.74
CA LEU A 31 64.12 39.74 -39.35
C LEU A 31 62.79 39.04 -39.10
N ASP A 32 62.41 38.12 -40.01
CA ASP A 32 61.30 37.20 -39.76
C ASP A 32 61.69 36.37 -38.55
N VAL A 33 61.20 36.79 -37.36
CA VAL A 33 61.43 36.02 -36.12
C VAL A 33 60.45 34.86 -36.15
N ASN A 34 61.00 33.68 -36.33
CA ASN A 34 60.21 32.48 -36.22
C ASN A 34 59.84 32.22 -34.75
N TYR A 35 58.56 32.03 -34.44
CA TYR A 35 58.05 31.63 -33.16
C TYR A 35 57.74 30.11 -33.23
N PRO A 36 58.21 29.32 -32.27
CA PRO A 36 57.93 27.86 -32.27
C PRO A 36 56.41 27.58 -32.22
N PRO A 37 55.94 26.57 -32.93
CA PRO A 37 54.58 26.12 -32.84
C PRO A 37 54.22 25.68 -31.43
N THR A 38 52.93 25.70 -31.10
CA THR A 38 52.41 25.15 -29.85
C THR A 38 51.55 23.91 -30.14
N ILE A 39 51.52 22.97 -29.23
CA ILE A 39 50.70 21.77 -29.33
C ILE A 39 50.18 21.35 -27.95
N SER A 40 48.92 20.91 -27.91
CA SER A 40 48.23 20.44 -26.68
C SER A 40 47.19 19.36 -26.99
N GLY A 41 46.84 18.58 -25.99
CA GLY A 41 45.80 17.52 -26.06
C GLY A 41 46.01 16.48 -24.96
N GLU A 42 44.99 15.74 -24.68
CA GLU A 42 44.98 14.65 -23.72
C GLU A 42 44.37 13.41 -24.38
N ILE A 43 44.78 12.24 -23.94
CA ILE A 43 44.31 10.94 -24.44
C ILE A 43 43.81 10.14 -23.24
N SER A 44 42.72 9.39 -23.41
CA SER A 44 42.14 8.53 -22.38
C SER A 44 42.34 7.07 -22.71
N ASP A 45 42.21 6.23 -21.71
CA ASP A 45 42.16 4.77 -21.88
C ASP A 45 41.03 4.39 -22.85
N ILE A 46 41.20 3.26 -23.52
CA ILE A 46 40.27 2.76 -24.54
C ILE A 46 40.00 1.27 -24.32
N ARG A 47 38.87 0.78 -24.77
CA ARG A 47 38.52 -0.65 -24.70
C ARG A 47 38.84 -1.37 -26.01
N VAL A 48 39.06 -2.66 -25.89
CA VAL A 48 39.13 -3.54 -27.08
C VAL A 48 37.87 -3.37 -27.93
N GLY A 49 37.99 -3.19 -29.22
CA GLY A 49 36.90 -2.96 -30.17
C GLY A 49 36.48 -1.48 -30.31
N GLU A 50 36.95 -0.59 -29.43
CA GLU A 50 36.68 0.84 -29.56
C GLU A 50 37.66 1.51 -30.53
N ILE A 51 37.15 2.60 -31.15
CA ILE A 51 37.98 3.40 -32.08
C ILE A 51 38.58 4.55 -31.29
N LEU A 52 39.93 4.52 -31.16
CA LEU A 52 40.68 5.68 -30.70
C LEU A 52 40.70 6.73 -31.81
N SER A 53 40.19 7.91 -31.52
CA SER A 53 40.25 9.06 -32.43
C SER A 53 40.75 10.28 -31.66
N PHE A 54 41.99 10.67 -31.91
CA PHE A 54 42.63 11.78 -31.23
C PHE A 54 43.21 12.75 -32.27
N THR A 55 43.03 14.06 -32.07
CA THR A 55 43.64 15.12 -32.87
C THR A 55 44.15 16.20 -31.94
N PRO A 56 45.48 16.45 -31.91
CA PRO A 56 46.02 17.49 -31.06
C PRO A 56 45.59 18.90 -31.57
N THR A 57 45.45 19.81 -30.66
CA THR A 57 45.30 21.25 -30.99
C THR A 57 46.67 21.83 -31.17
N SER A 58 46.94 22.44 -32.34
CA SER A 58 48.21 23.08 -32.65
C SER A 58 47.98 24.49 -33.19
N PHE A 59 48.92 25.36 -32.93
CA PHE A 59 48.91 26.72 -33.42
C PHE A 59 50.31 27.25 -33.65
N ASP A 60 50.50 27.91 -34.79
CA ASP A 60 51.68 28.67 -35.12
C ASP A 60 51.41 30.15 -35.21
N SER A 61 52.22 30.96 -34.53
CA SER A 61 52.01 32.42 -34.48
C SER A 61 52.42 33.14 -35.76
N ASN A 62 53.25 32.54 -36.57
CA ASN A 62 53.70 33.04 -37.87
C ASN A 62 52.74 32.64 -39.00
N GLY A 63 51.91 31.63 -38.76
CA GLY A 63 51.02 31.02 -39.76
C GLY A 63 51.77 30.06 -40.70
N ASP A 64 52.90 29.51 -40.28
CA ASP A 64 53.68 28.57 -41.04
C ASP A 64 52.97 27.21 -41.17
N SER A 65 53.29 26.49 -42.22
CA SER A 65 52.72 25.16 -42.44
C SER A 65 53.31 24.12 -41.47
N LEU A 66 52.41 23.54 -40.65
CA LEU A 66 52.78 22.58 -39.64
C LEU A 66 52.89 21.17 -40.25
N THR A 67 53.90 20.41 -39.78
CA THR A 67 54.08 19.01 -40.05
C THR A 67 54.23 18.25 -38.71
N PHE A 68 53.67 17.04 -38.65
CA PHE A 68 53.67 16.26 -37.43
C PHE A 68 54.46 14.99 -37.59
N SER A 69 55.08 14.56 -36.51
CA SER A 69 55.71 13.24 -36.40
C SER A 69 55.40 12.60 -35.06
N ILE A 70 55.46 11.30 -34.98
CA ILE A 70 55.17 10.55 -33.78
C ILE A 70 56.25 9.49 -33.54
N SER A 71 56.59 9.25 -32.28
CA SER A 71 57.46 8.16 -31.87
C SER A 71 56.65 7.04 -31.18
N GLU A 72 57.03 5.80 -31.45
CA GLU A 72 56.59 4.60 -30.70
C GLU A 72 55.05 4.38 -30.65
N LYS A 73 54.35 4.80 -31.71
CA LYS A 73 52.91 4.53 -31.79
C LYS A 73 52.61 3.03 -31.92
N PRO A 74 51.46 2.55 -31.36
CA PRO A 74 50.96 1.20 -31.64
C PRO A 74 50.80 0.92 -33.13
N GLU A 75 51.05 -0.34 -33.55
CA GLU A 75 50.94 -0.72 -34.96
C GLU A 75 49.51 -0.57 -35.53
N TRP A 76 48.51 -0.78 -34.70
CA TRP A 76 47.11 -0.68 -35.08
C TRP A 76 46.60 0.75 -35.23
N LEU A 77 47.34 1.76 -34.76
CA LEU A 77 47.01 3.16 -34.98
C LEU A 77 47.58 3.70 -36.28
N THR A 78 46.80 4.43 -37.03
CA THR A 78 47.23 5.26 -38.17
C THR A 78 47.54 6.68 -37.69
N PHE A 79 48.56 7.29 -38.25
CA PHE A 79 48.96 8.67 -37.92
C PHE A 79 48.98 9.54 -39.17
N ASN A 80 48.35 10.70 -39.08
CA ASN A 80 48.32 11.70 -40.16
C ASN A 80 49.40 12.78 -39.94
N THR A 81 50.41 12.78 -40.77
CA THR A 81 51.53 13.76 -40.64
C THR A 81 51.17 15.18 -40.97
N ALA A 82 50.01 15.48 -41.56
CA ALA A 82 49.53 16.83 -41.85
C ALA A 82 48.67 17.43 -40.73
N THR A 83 48.03 16.59 -39.92
CA THR A 83 47.10 17.05 -38.86
C THR A 83 47.49 16.61 -37.45
N GLY A 84 48.45 15.68 -37.34
CA GLY A 84 48.80 15.04 -36.06
C GLY A 84 47.76 14.09 -35.52
N SER A 85 46.70 13.79 -36.29
CA SER A 85 45.62 12.91 -35.81
C SER A 85 46.03 11.45 -35.80
N LEU A 86 45.55 10.74 -34.75
CA LEU A 86 45.62 9.30 -34.55
C LEU A 86 44.24 8.69 -34.71
N ASN A 87 44.16 7.55 -35.42
CA ASN A 87 42.91 6.83 -35.57
C ASN A 87 43.21 5.34 -35.72
N GLY A 88 42.41 4.49 -35.04
CA GLY A 88 42.48 3.04 -35.15
C GLY A 88 41.59 2.35 -34.13
N GLU A 89 41.16 1.14 -34.43
CA GLU A 89 40.40 0.28 -33.55
C GLU A 89 41.34 -0.55 -32.70
N ALA A 90 41.11 -0.61 -31.39
CA ALA A 90 41.95 -1.38 -30.47
C ALA A 90 41.71 -2.90 -30.67
N PRO A 91 42.71 -3.66 -31.17
CA PRO A 91 42.54 -5.09 -31.39
C PRO A 91 42.59 -5.87 -30.06
N GLU A 92 42.02 -7.07 -30.03
CA GLU A 92 42.05 -7.96 -28.87
C GLU A 92 43.48 -8.27 -28.40
N THR A 93 44.46 -8.29 -29.32
CA THR A 93 45.87 -8.49 -29.00
C THR A 93 46.50 -7.34 -28.23
N ALA A 94 45.84 -6.21 -28.11
CA ALA A 94 46.28 -5.04 -27.34
C ALA A 94 45.75 -5.04 -25.89
N LEU A 95 44.91 -6.00 -25.51
CA LEU A 95 44.31 -6.07 -24.17
C LEU A 95 45.42 -6.13 -23.08
N GLY A 96 45.30 -5.20 -22.10
CA GLY A 96 46.24 -5.09 -20.99
C GLY A 96 47.56 -4.38 -21.33
N GLU A 97 47.77 -3.99 -22.59
CA GLU A 97 48.96 -3.24 -22.99
C GLU A 97 48.82 -1.75 -22.63
N ASN A 98 49.93 -1.17 -22.23
CA ASN A 98 50.06 0.26 -21.97
C ASN A 98 50.94 0.89 -23.06
N TYR A 99 50.42 1.87 -23.72
CA TYR A 99 51.09 2.58 -24.78
C TYR A 99 51.48 3.99 -24.35
N ALA A 100 52.68 4.43 -24.74
CA ALA A 100 53.11 5.77 -24.51
C ALA A 100 53.83 6.30 -25.77
N PHE A 101 53.52 7.49 -26.19
CA PHE A 101 54.11 8.10 -27.39
C PHE A 101 54.23 9.62 -27.23
N THR A 102 55.01 10.24 -28.08
CA THR A 102 55.17 11.67 -28.15
C THR A 102 54.88 12.15 -29.57
N ILE A 103 54.05 13.17 -29.71
CA ILE A 103 53.78 13.86 -30.96
C ILE A 103 54.63 15.13 -31.01
N VAL A 104 55.34 15.30 -32.09
CA VAL A 104 56.14 16.50 -32.35
C VAL A 104 55.53 17.26 -33.52
N VAL A 105 55.31 18.54 -33.36
CA VAL A 105 54.90 19.45 -34.41
C VAL A 105 56.09 20.35 -34.82
N SER A 106 56.29 20.55 -36.11
CA SER A 106 57.33 21.41 -36.67
C SER A 106 56.77 22.35 -37.72
N ASP A 107 57.23 23.60 -37.70
CA ASP A 107 57.02 24.65 -38.68
C ASP A 107 58.12 24.65 -39.79
N GLY A 108 59.07 23.70 -39.74
CA GLY A 108 60.23 23.60 -40.64
C GLY A 108 61.48 24.30 -40.13
N GLN A 109 61.42 25.12 -39.08
CA GLN A 109 62.52 25.84 -38.45
C GLN A 109 62.66 25.50 -36.96
N SER A 110 61.51 25.35 -36.28
CA SER A 110 61.38 25.06 -34.83
C SER A 110 60.45 23.88 -34.60
N GLN A 111 60.45 23.36 -33.38
CA GLN A 111 59.60 22.23 -32.98
C GLN A 111 59.05 22.40 -31.59
N ALA A 112 57.85 21.84 -31.37
CA ALA A 112 57.24 21.63 -30.04
C ALA A 112 56.80 20.16 -29.92
N SER A 113 56.71 19.66 -28.67
CA SER A 113 56.32 18.28 -28.38
C SER A 113 55.16 18.20 -27.40
N LEU A 114 54.31 17.25 -27.66
CA LEU A 114 53.17 16.88 -26.77
C LEU A 114 53.43 15.44 -26.30
N GLY A 115 53.59 15.27 -25.00
CA GLY A 115 53.76 13.97 -24.40
C GLY A 115 54.88 13.88 -23.35
N PRO A 116 55.14 12.68 -22.81
CA PRO A 116 54.52 11.44 -23.26
C PRO A 116 53.02 11.40 -23.01
N LEU A 117 52.24 11.12 -24.03
CA LEU A 117 50.83 10.75 -23.93
C LEU A 117 50.77 9.24 -23.68
N SER A 118 49.99 8.82 -22.71
CA SER A 118 49.81 7.41 -22.37
C SER A 118 48.34 7.02 -22.26
N PHE A 119 48.05 5.81 -22.70
CA PHE A 119 46.73 5.20 -22.53
C PHE A 119 46.89 3.68 -22.41
N SER A 120 45.90 3.03 -21.76
CA SER A 120 45.80 1.58 -21.60
C SER A 120 44.68 1.03 -22.47
N VAL A 121 44.80 -0.21 -22.91
CA VAL A 121 43.71 -0.93 -23.59
C VAL A 121 43.09 -1.90 -22.57
N THR A 122 41.83 -1.68 -22.24
CA THR A 122 41.10 -2.44 -21.24
C THR A 122 40.12 -3.44 -21.85
N SER A 123 39.58 -4.35 -21.04
CA SER A 123 38.56 -5.30 -21.47
C SER A 123 37.31 -4.60 -21.95
N PRO A 124 36.61 -5.11 -22.96
CA PRO A 124 35.28 -4.63 -23.29
C PRO A 124 34.29 -4.90 -22.10
N ILE A 125 33.37 -3.99 -21.92
CA ILE A 125 32.26 -4.17 -20.98
C ILE A 125 30.97 -4.31 -21.77
N PHE A 126 30.05 -5.08 -21.20
CA PHE A 126 28.72 -5.31 -21.73
C PHE A 126 27.67 -5.07 -20.64
N PHE A 127 26.47 -4.77 -21.07
CA PHE A 127 25.39 -4.41 -20.17
C PHE A 127 24.36 -5.53 -20.06
N ILE A 128 23.78 -5.62 -18.88
CA ILE A 128 22.61 -6.47 -18.62
C ILE A 128 21.36 -5.63 -18.80
N SER A 129 20.40 -6.14 -19.55
CA SER A 129 19.08 -5.53 -19.75
C SER A 129 18.00 -6.50 -19.29
N LEU A 130 16.91 -5.96 -18.79
CA LEU A 130 15.67 -6.66 -18.47
C LEU A 130 14.61 -6.31 -19.51
N GLU A 131 13.93 -7.33 -20.04
CA GLU A 131 12.68 -7.20 -20.80
C GLU A 131 11.55 -7.61 -19.87
N LEU A 132 10.86 -6.62 -19.27
CA LEU A 132 9.81 -6.81 -18.30
C LEU A 132 8.45 -6.89 -19.00
N ASN A 133 7.70 -7.96 -18.76
CA ASN A 133 6.42 -8.27 -19.40
C ASN A 133 5.33 -8.57 -18.36
N ASP A 134 4.09 -8.28 -18.71
CA ASP A 134 2.87 -8.64 -17.97
C ASP A 134 2.80 -8.10 -16.54
N MET A 135 3.59 -7.08 -16.22
CA MET A 135 3.47 -6.34 -14.96
C MET A 135 2.27 -5.41 -15.03
N ASP A 136 1.46 -5.38 -13.97
CA ASP A 136 0.37 -4.43 -13.81
C ASP A 136 0.91 -3.00 -13.71
N GLU A 137 0.27 -2.06 -14.39
CA GLU A 137 0.63 -0.64 -14.32
C GLU A 137 0.53 -0.11 -12.88
N TYR A 138 1.35 0.92 -12.58
CA TYR A 138 1.41 1.59 -11.26
C TYR A 138 1.87 0.70 -10.09
N ARG A 139 2.50 -0.44 -10.39
CA ARG A 139 3.16 -1.28 -9.39
C ARG A 139 4.67 -1.04 -9.44
N ASP A 140 5.29 -0.93 -8.29
CA ASP A 140 6.75 -0.86 -8.21
C ASP A 140 7.33 -2.25 -8.02
N MET A 141 8.42 -2.52 -8.71
CA MET A 141 9.18 -3.75 -8.65
C MET A 141 10.66 -3.43 -8.54
N ASP A 142 11.41 -4.18 -7.73
CA ASP A 142 12.84 -3.96 -7.56
C ASP A 142 13.63 -5.16 -8.08
N PHE A 143 14.66 -4.86 -8.89
CA PHE A 143 15.65 -5.83 -9.32
C PHE A 143 17.02 -5.47 -8.80
N GLU A 144 17.75 -6.47 -8.32
CA GLU A 144 19.12 -6.35 -7.89
C GLU A 144 20.03 -7.11 -8.87
N LEU A 145 20.99 -6.40 -9.45
CA LEU A 145 22.07 -6.99 -10.23
C LEU A 145 23.32 -7.02 -9.39
N LYS A 146 23.88 -8.20 -9.18
CA LYS A 146 25.18 -8.43 -8.56
C LYS A 146 26.19 -8.81 -9.62
N GLY A 147 27.37 -8.26 -9.52
CA GLY A 147 28.41 -8.59 -10.47
C GLY A 147 29.71 -7.89 -10.17
N CYS A 148 30.66 -8.21 -10.99
CA CYS A 148 31.98 -7.60 -10.98
C CYS A 148 31.94 -6.38 -11.90
N PHE A 149 31.53 -5.25 -11.39
CA PHE A 149 31.45 -4.00 -12.16
C PHE A 149 32.81 -3.34 -12.28
N GLU A 150 33.02 -2.67 -13.38
CA GLU A 150 34.27 -1.95 -13.60
C GLU A 150 34.37 -0.73 -12.67
N ASN A 151 35.40 -0.71 -11.84
CA ASN A 151 35.75 0.52 -11.14
C ASN A 151 36.54 1.42 -12.10
N GLN A 152 35.96 2.57 -12.46
CA GLN A 152 36.57 3.53 -13.39
C GLN A 152 37.93 4.07 -12.91
N ASP A 153 38.19 4.09 -11.61
CA ASP A 153 39.43 4.64 -11.04
C ASP A 153 40.58 3.62 -10.94
N THR A 154 40.27 2.35 -10.78
CA THR A 154 41.31 1.34 -10.49
C THR A 154 41.42 0.21 -11.55
N ASN A 155 40.46 0.14 -12.48
CA ASN A 155 40.37 -0.95 -13.46
C ASN A 155 40.31 -2.36 -12.83
N GLU A 156 40.05 -2.42 -11.51
CA GLU A 156 39.87 -3.65 -10.75
C GLU A 156 38.39 -4.00 -10.67
N CYS A 157 38.11 -5.28 -10.69
CA CYS A 157 36.80 -5.82 -10.47
C CYS A 157 36.43 -5.67 -8.97
N ALA A 158 35.42 -4.89 -8.66
CA ALA A 158 34.79 -4.87 -7.36
C ALA A 158 33.45 -5.60 -7.47
N GLU A 159 33.24 -6.65 -6.66
CA GLU A 159 31.88 -7.18 -6.47
C GLU A 159 31.04 -6.09 -5.85
N SER A 160 29.98 -5.71 -6.52
CA SER A 160 29.03 -4.70 -6.07
C SER A 160 27.62 -5.02 -6.57
N GLU A 161 26.66 -4.26 -6.09
CA GLU A 161 25.24 -4.45 -6.34
C GLU A 161 24.66 -3.18 -6.96
N GLU A 162 23.78 -3.32 -7.94
CA GLU A 162 22.98 -2.24 -8.51
C GLU A 162 21.51 -2.59 -8.38
N LEU A 163 20.73 -1.70 -7.74
CA LEU A 163 19.29 -1.83 -7.57
C LEU A 163 18.58 -0.88 -8.54
N ILE A 164 17.59 -1.40 -9.26
CA ILE A 164 16.68 -0.58 -10.06
C ILE A 164 15.23 -0.84 -9.64
N THR A 165 14.44 0.23 -9.61
CA THR A 165 12.98 0.16 -9.39
C THR A 165 12.28 0.46 -10.70
N LEU A 166 11.38 -0.44 -11.12
CA LEU A 166 10.59 -0.35 -12.35
C LEU A 166 9.11 -0.33 -12.01
N ASN A 167 8.31 0.37 -12.81
CA ASN A 167 6.87 0.55 -12.58
C ASN A 167 6.02 0.44 -13.87
N GLU A 168 6.62 0.04 -14.97
CA GLU A 168 5.94 -0.21 -16.25
C GLU A 168 6.67 -1.29 -17.04
N ASN A 169 5.97 -1.91 -17.99
CA ASN A 169 6.56 -2.90 -18.87
C ASN A 169 7.53 -2.25 -19.87
N GLY A 170 8.59 -2.93 -20.23
CA GLY A 170 9.57 -2.42 -21.19
C GLY A 170 10.93 -3.08 -21.08
N VAL A 171 11.91 -2.49 -21.78
CA VAL A 171 13.30 -2.93 -21.73
C VAL A 171 14.12 -1.91 -20.96
N TYR A 172 14.82 -2.38 -19.94
CA TYR A 172 15.60 -1.56 -19.02
C TYR A 172 17.02 -2.08 -18.93
N THR A 173 17.99 -1.20 -19.04
CA THR A 173 19.41 -1.56 -19.00
C THR A 173 20.03 -1.06 -17.71
N PHE A 174 20.70 -1.94 -16.97
CA PHE A 174 21.49 -1.55 -15.80
C PHE A 174 22.64 -0.62 -16.23
N SER A 175 22.95 0.35 -15.36
CA SER A 175 23.96 1.35 -15.67
C SER A 175 25.39 0.83 -15.56
N SER A 176 25.57 -0.24 -14.78
CA SER A 176 26.87 -0.85 -14.51
C SER A 176 27.23 -1.89 -15.57
N GLY A 177 28.36 -1.67 -16.25
CA GLY A 177 28.86 -2.61 -17.22
C GLY A 177 29.74 -3.70 -16.60
N ILE A 178 29.64 -4.90 -17.11
CA ILE A 178 30.39 -6.10 -16.66
C ILE A 178 31.42 -6.50 -17.73
N LYS A 179 32.66 -6.79 -17.32
CA LYS A 179 33.71 -7.22 -18.23
C LYS A 179 33.44 -8.63 -18.77
N THR A 180 33.85 -8.86 -20.00
CA THR A 180 33.87 -10.19 -20.62
C THR A 180 34.55 -11.21 -19.69
N GLY A 181 33.90 -12.36 -19.53
CA GLY A 181 34.36 -13.48 -18.71
C GLY A 181 33.98 -13.40 -17.23
N ASN A 182 33.36 -12.30 -16.77
CA ASN A 182 32.90 -12.18 -15.41
C ASN A 182 31.44 -12.65 -15.28
N SER A 183 31.10 -13.18 -14.09
CA SER A 183 29.78 -13.64 -13.77
C SER A 183 28.88 -12.46 -13.29
N PHE A 184 27.60 -12.67 -13.46
CA PHE A 184 26.55 -11.84 -12.87
C PHE A 184 25.51 -12.74 -12.23
N GLU A 185 24.81 -12.19 -11.22
CA GLU A 185 23.59 -12.72 -10.65
C GLU A 185 22.54 -11.60 -10.67
N ILE A 186 21.33 -11.93 -11.08
CA ILE A 186 20.20 -11.02 -11.05
C ILE A 186 19.05 -11.68 -10.31
N LYS A 187 18.38 -10.93 -9.46
CA LYS A 187 17.20 -11.41 -8.76
C LYS A 187 16.11 -10.35 -8.69
N VAL A 188 14.90 -10.83 -8.54
CA VAL A 188 13.77 -10.02 -8.11
C VAL A 188 13.93 -9.81 -6.61
N GLU A 189 14.22 -8.58 -6.20
CA GLU A 189 14.35 -8.24 -4.76
C GLU A 189 12.99 -7.95 -4.15
N ARG A 190 12.08 -7.39 -4.96
CA ARG A 190 10.69 -7.15 -4.60
C ARG A 190 9.80 -7.31 -5.83
N ASP A 191 8.87 -8.24 -5.76
CA ASP A 191 7.83 -8.42 -6.76
C ASP A 191 6.86 -7.22 -6.80
N PRO A 192 6.19 -6.95 -7.95
CA PRO A 192 5.10 -6.01 -7.98
C PRO A 192 3.99 -6.48 -7.04
N ALA A 193 3.28 -5.53 -6.45
CA ALA A 193 2.20 -5.88 -5.54
C ALA A 193 1.22 -6.88 -6.18
N ARG A 194 1.02 -8.04 -5.52
CA ARG A 194 0.12 -9.12 -5.93
C ARG A 194 0.49 -9.87 -7.21
N GLN A 195 1.71 -9.72 -7.65
CA GLN A 195 2.25 -10.50 -8.74
C GLN A 195 3.53 -11.20 -8.29
N GLU A 196 3.85 -12.29 -8.92
CA GLU A 196 5.14 -12.96 -8.83
C GLU A 196 5.80 -12.87 -10.19
N CYS A 197 7.06 -12.48 -10.23
CA CYS A 197 7.79 -12.38 -11.49
C CYS A 197 8.91 -13.39 -11.52
N SER A 198 9.03 -14.08 -12.64
CA SER A 198 10.10 -15.05 -12.88
C SER A 198 11.08 -14.53 -13.92
N LEU A 199 12.37 -14.79 -13.69
CA LEU A 199 13.44 -14.49 -14.62
C LEU A 199 13.72 -15.70 -15.50
N GLU A 200 13.88 -15.49 -16.81
CA GLU A 200 14.35 -16.53 -17.74
C GLU A 200 15.75 -17.03 -17.37
N LEU A 201 16.59 -16.13 -16.84
CA LEU A 201 17.94 -16.40 -16.39
C LEU A 201 18.26 -15.55 -15.15
N SER A 202 18.72 -16.18 -14.06
CA SER A 202 19.07 -15.50 -12.81
C SER A 202 20.58 -15.31 -12.61
N GLU A 203 21.41 -16.02 -13.34
CA GLU A 203 22.87 -15.94 -13.26
C GLU A 203 23.53 -16.30 -14.61
N GLY A 204 24.72 -15.80 -14.87
CA GLY A 204 25.42 -16.10 -16.09
C GLY A 204 26.85 -15.56 -16.11
N VAL A 205 27.50 -15.73 -17.23
CA VAL A 205 28.81 -15.13 -17.53
C VAL A 205 28.65 -14.26 -18.76
N VAL A 206 29.14 -13.03 -18.68
CA VAL A 206 29.11 -12.11 -19.80
C VAL A 206 30.14 -12.57 -20.84
N GLU A 207 29.67 -12.89 -22.03
CA GLU A 207 30.53 -13.22 -23.15
C GLU A 207 30.93 -11.94 -23.91
N ALA A 208 30.82 -11.91 -25.24
CA ALA A 208 31.22 -10.76 -26.05
C ALA A 208 30.01 -9.96 -26.60
N GLN A 209 28.94 -9.83 -25.81
CA GLN A 209 27.71 -9.11 -26.18
C GLN A 209 26.89 -8.74 -24.94
N ASP A 210 26.05 -7.73 -25.10
CA ASP A 210 25.03 -7.40 -24.09
C ASP A 210 24.06 -8.57 -23.88
N VAL A 211 23.56 -8.71 -22.66
CA VAL A 211 22.64 -9.78 -22.27
C VAL A 211 21.27 -9.16 -21.96
N THR A 212 20.25 -9.66 -22.65
CA THR A 212 18.86 -9.30 -22.30
C THR A 212 18.19 -10.51 -21.65
N ILE A 213 17.61 -10.28 -20.48
CA ILE A 213 16.95 -11.29 -19.66
C ILE A 213 15.46 -10.94 -19.60
N LYS A 214 14.60 -11.92 -19.87
CA LYS A 214 13.15 -11.73 -19.73
C LYS A 214 12.72 -11.93 -18.29
N ALA A 215 11.82 -11.04 -17.86
CA ALA A 215 11.10 -11.11 -16.61
C ALA A 215 9.60 -11.12 -16.93
N ASP A 216 8.94 -12.24 -16.68
CA ASP A 216 7.51 -12.40 -16.91
C ASP A 216 6.79 -12.43 -15.55
N CYS A 217 5.75 -11.60 -15.41
CA CYS A 217 4.99 -11.45 -14.17
C CYS A 217 3.65 -12.17 -14.25
N PHE A 218 3.27 -12.82 -13.17
CA PHE A 218 2.03 -13.58 -13.05
C PHE A 218 1.23 -13.11 -11.86
N GLN A 219 -0.10 -13.13 -11.96
CA GLN A 219 -0.97 -12.83 -10.84
C GLN A 219 -0.77 -13.84 -9.70
N ASP A 220 -0.89 -13.38 -8.46
CA ASP A 220 -0.80 -14.24 -7.27
C ASP A 220 -1.92 -15.29 -7.26
N GLU A 221 -1.74 -16.38 -6.49
CA GLU A 221 -2.69 -17.48 -6.39
C GLU A 221 -4.09 -17.06 -5.97
N SER A 222 -4.22 -15.97 -5.20
CA SER A 222 -5.51 -15.47 -4.72
C SER A 222 -6.24 -14.57 -5.71
N ALA A 223 -5.63 -14.20 -6.84
CA ALA A 223 -6.23 -13.29 -7.82
C ALA A 223 -7.59 -13.80 -8.33
N GLU A 224 -7.70 -15.11 -8.52
CA GLU A 224 -8.94 -15.75 -8.94
C GLU A 224 -10.13 -15.50 -8.00
N LEU A 225 -9.87 -15.44 -6.67
CA LEU A 225 -10.90 -15.15 -5.65
C LEU A 225 -11.38 -13.70 -5.66
N PHE A 226 -10.62 -12.80 -6.25
CA PHE A 226 -10.93 -11.38 -6.28
C PHE A 226 -11.24 -10.84 -7.68
N SER A 227 -11.47 -11.74 -8.65
CA SER A 227 -11.98 -11.35 -9.97
C SER A 227 -13.35 -10.68 -9.82
N LEU A 228 -13.50 -9.50 -10.45
CA LEU A 228 -14.75 -8.73 -10.45
C LEU A 228 -15.71 -9.10 -11.59
N ASP A 229 -15.27 -9.99 -12.48
CA ASP A 229 -16.03 -10.36 -13.69
C ASP A 229 -17.01 -11.51 -13.46
N LYS A 230 -17.01 -12.08 -12.24
CA LYS A 230 -17.87 -13.21 -11.88
C LYS A 230 -18.43 -13.09 -10.47
N MET A 231 -19.50 -13.83 -10.22
CA MET A 231 -20.02 -14.08 -8.89
C MET A 231 -19.34 -15.30 -8.30
N HIS A 232 -18.52 -15.09 -7.26
CA HIS A 232 -17.92 -16.20 -6.54
C HIS A 232 -18.99 -16.97 -5.75
N LYS A 233 -18.84 -18.27 -5.63
CA LYS A 233 -19.75 -19.12 -4.87
C LYS A 233 -18.99 -19.84 -3.78
N ILE A 234 -19.43 -19.64 -2.55
CA ILE A 234 -18.80 -20.20 -1.35
C ILE A 234 -19.84 -21.05 -0.63
N ARG A 235 -19.46 -22.25 -0.21
CA ARG A 235 -20.25 -23.04 0.70
C ARG A 235 -19.49 -23.26 2.02
N LEU A 236 -20.16 -22.96 3.12
CA LEU A 236 -19.72 -23.27 4.47
C LEU A 236 -20.50 -24.47 4.96
N THR A 237 -19.81 -25.48 5.44
CA THR A 237 -20.46 -26.67 6.03
C THR A 237 -20.11 -26.77 7.50
N MET A 238 -21.12 -26.66 8.37
CA MET A 238 -20.98 -26.76 9.83
C MET A 238 -21.81 -27.90 10.36
N THR A 239 -21.32 -28.56 11.41
CA THR A 239 -22.20 -29.46 12.17
C THR A 239 -23.24 -28.67 12.93
N ILE A 240 -24.38 -29.27 13.22
CA ILE A 240 -25.43 -28.62 14.03
C ILE A 240 -24.90 -28.21 15.40
N ASP A 241 -24.00 -29.01 15.99
CA ASP A 241 -23.39 -28.72 17.28
C ASP A 241 -22.51 -27.48 17.21
N GLU A 242 -21.66 -27.34 16.18
CA GLU A 242 -20.82 -26.15 15.98
C GLU A 242 -21.66 -24.89 15.68
N TRP A 243 -22.71 -25.02 14.88
CA TRP A 243 -23.63 -23.90 14.64
C TRP A 243 -24.31 -23.42 15.94
N GLN A 244 -24.83 -24.36 16.74
CA GLN A 244 -25.46 -24.03 18.01
C GLN A 244 -24.48 -23.40 19.02
N ARG A 245 -23.24 -23.88 19.05
CA ARG A 245 -22.18 -23.28 19.87
C ARG A 245 -21.83 -21.88 19.40
N PHE A 246 -21.76 -21.66 18.09
CA PHE A 246 -21.55 -20.33 17.54
C PHE A 246 -22.68 -19.34 17.93
N VAL A 247 -23.93 -19.75 17.83
CA VAL A 247 -25.08 -18.96 18.26
C VAL A 247 -24.97 -18.64 19.75
N LEU A 248 -24.62 -19.64 20.57
CA LEU A 248 -24.46 -19.47 22.01
C LEU A 248 -23.30 -18.53 22.38
N ASP A 249 -22.17 -18.62 21.68
CA ASP A 249 -21.05 -17.69 21.89
C ASP A 249 -21.43 -16.26 21.54
N THR A 250 -22.20 -16.06 20.49
CA THR A 250 -22.71 -14.75 20.09
C THR A 250 -23.70 -14.20 21.14
N GLU A 251 -24.54 -15.05 21.70
CA GLU A 251 -25.44 -14.70 22.80
C GLU A 251 -24.65 -14.19 24.01
N ARG A 252 -23.66 -14.95 24.44
CA ARG A 252 -22.84 -14.61 25.60
C ARG A 252 -22.03 -13.34 25.37
N ALA A 253 -21.49 -13.16 24.19
CA ALA A 253 -20.71 -11.97 23.84
C ALA A 253 -21.54 -10.70 23.76
N ASN A 254 -22.83 -10.81 23.46
CA ASN A 254 -23.74 -9.67 23.34
C ASN A 254 -24.58 -9.40 24.60
N TYR A 255 -24.34 -10.15 25.65
CA TYR A 255 -25.01 -9.92 26.92
C TYR A 255 -24.54 -8.62 27.57
N THR A 256 -25.46 -7.72 27.87
CA THR A 256 -25.13 -6.41 28.47
C THR A 256 -25.87 -6.15 29.75
N THR A 257 -27.11 -6.51 29.83
CA THR A 257 -27.92 -6.34 31.03
C THR A 257 -28.69 -7.60 31.30
N GLY A 258 -28.76 -7.98 32.59
CA GLY A 258 -29.55 -9.09 33.06
C GLY A 258 -30.49 -8.61 34.17
N ASP A 259 -31.62 -9.30 34.31
CA ASP A 259 -32.48 -9.13 35.48
C ASP A 259 -31.83 -9.79 36.72
N ALA A 260 -32.47 -9.59 37.90
CA ALA A 260 -31.99 -10.20 39.14
C ALA A 260 -31.97 -11.75 39.13
N ASN A 261 -32.52 -12.38 38.10
CA ASN A 261 -32.54 -13.82 37.91
C ASN A 261 -31.50 -14.29 36.88
N GLY A 262 -30.69 -13.37 36.28
CA GLY A 262 -29.70 -13.67 35.30
C GLY A 262 -30.23 -13.82 33.87
N ASN A 263 -31.49 -13.41 33.61
CA ASN A 263 -32.01 -13.41 32.26
C ASN A 263 -31.51 -12.17 31.50
N ILE A 264 -31.15 -12.39 30.25
CA ILE A 264 -30.73 -11.31 29.34
C ILE A 264 -31.96 -10.43 29.06
N THR A 265 -31.86 -9.15 29.41
CA THR A 265 -32.91 -8.17 29.19
C THR A 265 -32.66 -7.27 27.99
N GLU A 266 -31.40 -7.08 27.63
CA GLU A 266 -30.99 -6.27 26.46
C GLU A 266 -29.77 -6.83 25.78
N TRP A 267 -29.71 -6.68 24.46
CA TRP A 267 -28.63 -7.11 23.62
C TRP A 267 -27.70 -5.95 23.27
N ASN A 268 -26.39 -6.18 23.46
CA ASN A 268 -25.40 -5.25 22.97
C ASN A 268 -24.75 -5.79 21.69
N THR A 269 -25.01 -5.14 20.59
CA THR A 269 -24.45 -5.49 19.28
C THR A 269 -22.96 -5.14 19.15
N TRP A 270 -22.36 -4.47 20.12
CA TRP A 270 -20.99 -4.00 20.10
C TRP A 270 -19.99 -4.99 20.68
N THR A 271 -20.42 -5.92 21.49
CA THR A 271 -19.58 -7.00 22.01
C THR A 271 -19.53 -8.16 21.02
N HIS A 272 -18.46 -8.94 21.07
CA HIS A 272 -18.32 -10.11 20.22
C HIS A 272 -17.46 -11.18 20.88
N SER A 273 -17.70 -12.42 20.49
CA SER A 273 -16.84 -13.54 20.82
C SER A 273 -15.59 -13.53 19.94
N GLU A 274 -14.44 -13.80 20.56
CA GLU A 274 -13.20 -14.04 19.82
C GLU A 274 -13.01 -15.55 19.50
N VAL A 275 -13.99 -16.38 19.86
CA VAL A 275 -13.95 -17.82 19.63
C VAL A 275 -14.13 -18.17 18.16
N TYR A 276 -13.22 -18.96 17.62
CA TYR A 276 -13.40 -19.61 16.33
C TYR A 276 -14.14 -20.93 16.48
N ARG A 277 -15.10 -21.19 15.59
CA ARG A 277 -15.82 -22.46 15.46
C ARG A 277 -15.43 -23.17 14.18
N GLN A 278 -15.47 -24.51 14.18
CA GLN A 278 -15.07 -25.26 12.99
C GLN A 278 -16.13 -25.20 11.90
N THR A 279 -15.68 -24.99 10.68
CA THR A 279 -16.46 -25.14 9.46
C THR A 279 -15.59 -25.70 8.35
N ASP A 280 -16.20 -26.35 7.36
CA ASP A 280 -15.52 -26.63 6.12
C ASP A 280 -15.83 -25.50 5.12
N PHE A 281 -14.85 -25.12 4.34
CA PHE A 281 -14.93 -24.06 3.34
C PHE A 281 -14.76 -24.67 1.95
N GLU A 282 -15.70 -24.42 1.05
CA GLU A 282 -15.68 -24.88 -0.33
C GLU A 282 -15.82 -23.67 -1.28
N TYR A 283 -14.94 -23.59 -2.26
CA TYR A 283 -15.06 -22.70 -3.40
C TYR A 283 -15.67 -23.46 -4.58
N LEU A 284 -16.76 -22.94 -5.14
CA LEU A 284 -17.59 -23.67 -6.10
C LEU A 284 -17.53 -23.02 -7.49
N ASP A 285 -17.74 -23.82 -8.54
CA ASP A 285 -18.03 -23.35 -9.88
C ASP A 285 -19.49 -22.84 -10.04
N ASP A 286 -19.83 -22.33 -11.19
CA ASP A 286 -21.17 -21.84 -11.49
C ASP A 286 -22.25 -22.93 -11.42
N ALA A 287 -21.89 -24.19 -11.63
CA ALA A 287 -22.78 -25.32 -11.52
C ALA A 287 -22.95 -25.83 -10.08
N GLY A 288 -22.16 -25.28 -9.11
CA GLY A 288 -22.16 -25.67 -7.71
C GLY A 288 -21.25 -26.87 -7.39
N ASN A 289 -20.34 -27.23 -8.31
CA ASN A 289 -19.33 -28.25 -8.03
C ASN A 289 -18.16 -27.63 -7.30
N THR A 290 -17.57 -28.37 -6.38
CA THR A 290 -16.40 -27.91 -5.61
C THR A 290 -15.16 -27.85 -6.50
N LEU A 291 -14.56 -26.65 -6.59
CA LEU A 291 -13.29 -26.41 -7.25
C LEU A 291 -12.12 -26.58 -6.29
N SER A 292 -12.27 -26.09 -5.06
CA SER A 292 -11.26 -26.16 -4.01
C SER A 292 -11.93 -26.21 -2.65
N THR A 293 -11.27 -26.83 -1.67
CA THR A 293 -11.81 -26.99 -0.31
C THR A 293 -10.73 -26.84 0.75
N ALA A 294 -11.13 -26.34 1.92
CA ALA A 294 -10.35 -26.38 3.14
C ALA A 294 -11.26 -26.84 4.29
N GLU A 295 -10.97 -28.02 4.82
CA GLU A 295 -11.72 -28.61 5.91
C GLU A 295 -11.25 -28.08 7.27
N LYS A 296 -12.13 -28.04 8.25
CA LYS A 296 -11.86 -27.66 9.64
C LYS A 296 -11.18 -26.30 9.77
N VAL A 297 -11.70 -25.29 9.09
CA VAL A 297 -11.23 -23.92 9.19
C VAL A 297 -11.96 -23.17 10.30
N GLY A 298 -11.35 -22.08 10.80
CA GLY A 298 -11.95 -21.23 11.81
C GLY A 298 -13.03 -20.31 11.24
N PHE A 299 -14.21 -20.34 11.80
CA PHE A 299 -15.33 -19.45 11.51
C PHE A 299 -15.64 -18.57 12.71
N LYS A 300 -15.72 -17.25 12.51
CA LYS A 300 -16.01 -16.27 13.58
C LYS A 300 -16.82 -15.10 13.07
N MET A 301 -17.80 -14.62 13.85
CA MET A 301 -18.49 -13.37 13.57
C MET A 301 -17.51 -12.20 13.61
N LYS A 302 -17.68 -11.27 12.70
CA LYS A 302 -16.83 -10.08 12.58
C LYS A 302 -17.69 -8.83 12.32
N GLY A 303 -17.05 -7.68 12.38
CA GLY A 303 -17.70 -6.39 12.21
C GLY A 303 -17.71 -5.58 13.51
N ASN A 304 -18.16 -4.37 13.43
CA ASN A 304 -18.39 -3.49 14.59
C ASN A 304 -19.89 -3.22 14.72
N THR A 305 -20.41 -2.28 13.95
CA THR A 305 -21.84 -1.96 13.90
C THR A 305 -22.68 -3.01 13.18
N SER A 306 -22.04 -3.93 12.46
CA SER A 306 -22.69 -4.96 11.66
C SER A 306 -22.84 -6.31 12.36
N ARG A 307 -22.58 -6.38 13.68
CA ARG A 307 -22.82 -7.60 14.46
C ARG A 307 -24.28 -7.75 14.80
N GLN A 308 -24.76 -8.98 14.74
CA GLN A 308 -26.14 -9.29 14.94
C GLN A 308 -26.32 -10.68 15.53
N TRP A 309 -27.49 -10.93 16.07
CA TRP A 309 -27.93 -12.27 16.42
C TRP A 309 -27.97 -13.13 15.13
N PRO A 310 -27.33 -14.31 15.11
CA PRO A 310 -27.15 -15.08 13.88
C PRO A 310 -28.41 -15.79 13.39
N GLU A 311 -29.51 -15.76 14.13
CA GLU A 311 -30.77 -16.43 13.81
C GLU A 311 -31.94 -15.46 13.88
N GLU A 312 -32.94 -15.67 13.04
CA GLU A 312 -34.25 -15.05 13.10
C GLU A 312 -35.29 -16.14 13.33
N TYR A 313 -36.24 -15.86 14.19
CA TYR A 313 -37.27 -16.84 14.56
C TYR A 313 -38.63 -16.56 13.95
N ASN A 314 -38.85 -15.35 13.48
CA ASN A 314 -40.14 -14.97 12.91
C ASN A 314 -39.94 -14.31 11.55
N ASP A 315 -40.94 -14.47 10.66
CA ASP A 315 -41.01 -13.69 9.43
C ASP A 315 -41.42 -12.23 9.73
N GLU A 316 -41.39 -11.39 8.70
CA GLU A 316 -41.78 -9.98 8.80
C GLU A 316 -43.21 -9.77 9.29
N SER A 317 -44.08 -10.79 9.22
CA SER A 317 -45.44 -10.79 9.68
C SER A 317 -45.59 -11.30 11.11
N GLY A 318 -44.48 -11.69 11.77
CA GLY A 318 -44.43 -12.26 13.10
C GLY A 318 -44.81 -13.72 13.19
N ASN A 319 -44.88 -14.43 12.06
CA ASN A 319 -45.08 -15.89 12.06
C ASN A 319 -43.74 -16.60 12.30
N TRP A 320 -43.81 -17.72 13.01
CA TRP A 320 -42.64 -18.58 13.29
C TRP A 320 -42.05 -19.14 11.98
N ASP A 321 -40.85 -18.64 11.60
CA ASP A 321 -40.08 -19.08 10.45
C ASP A 321 -38.58 -18.97 10.75
N PRO A 322 -38.04 -19.86 11.60
CA PRO A 322 -36.66 -19.81 12.05
C PRO A 322 -35.70 -20.09 10.91
N ARG A 323 -34.70 -19.21 10.80
CA ARG A 323 -33.69 -19.24 9.73
C ARG A 323 -32.43 -18.49 10.12
N PRO A 324 -31.26 -18.79 9.52
CA PRO A 324 -30.07 -17.97 9.70
C PRO A 324 -30.31 -16.52 9.24
N ARG A 325 -29.66 -15.58 9.93
CA ARG A 325 -29.63 -14.17 9.59
C ARG A 325 -28.33 -13.84 8.89
N ARG A 326 -28.30 -12.82 8.06
CA ARG A 326 -27.06 -12.31 7.47
C ARG A 326 -26.25 -11.52 8.50
N PHE A 327 -24.97 -11.83 8.62
CA PHE A 327 -24.00 -11.12 9.47
C PHE A 327 -22.61 -11.23 8.86
N SER A 328 -21.72 -10.32 9.20
CA SER A 328 -20.32 -10.36 8.74
C SER A 328 -19.52 -11.40 9.52
N PHE A 329 -18.66 -12.14 8.83
CA PHE A 329 -17.84 -13.19 9.43
C PHE A 329 -16.46 -13.27 8.78
N SER A 330 -15.52 -13.91 9.45
CA SER A 330 -14.20 -14.24 8.90
C SER A 330 -13.95 -15.73 8.90
N ILE A 331 -13.25 -16.18 7.88
CA ILE A 331 -12.68 -17.52 7.80
C ILE A 331 -11.19 -17.41 8.05
N LYS A 332 -10.66 -18.28 8.92
CA LYS A 332 -9.24 -18.41 9.22
C LYS A 332 -8.79 -19.81 8.84
N PHE A 333 -7.95 -19.90 7.82
CA PHE A 333 -7.52 -21.19 7.27
C PHE A 333 -6.45 -21.87 8.13
N ASP A 334 -5.65 -21.10 8.84
CA ASP A 334 -4.58 -21.54 9.73
C ASP A 334 -5.03 -21.71 11.19
N GLU A 335 -6.34 -21.81 11.47
CA GLU A 335 -6.84 -21.99 12.84
C GLU A 335 -6.58 -23.41 13.34
N LYS A 336 -5.78 -23.54 14.41
CA LYS A 336 -5.42 -24.84 15.00
C LYS A 336 -6.34 -25.29 16.10
N PHE A 337 -7.17 -24.40 16.65
CA PHE A 337 -8.03 -24.66 17.80
C PHE A 337 -7.26 -25.14 19.07
N ASP A 338 -5.98 -24.76 19.15
CA ASP A 338 -5.06 -25.11 20.23
C ASP A 338 -5.14 -24.15 21.44
N GLU A 339 -5.92 -23.09 21.34
CA GLU A 339 -6.11 -22.14 22.43
C GLU A 339 -7.01 -22.76 23.53
N ASP A 340 -6.44 -22.97 24.70
CA ASP A 340 -7.08 -23.67 25.82
C ASP A 340 -7.87 -22.74 26.75
N GLU A 341 -7.98 -21.46 26.40
CA GLU A 341 -8.39 -20.45 27.33
C GLU A 341 -9.84 -20.03 27.20
N GLY A 342 -10.46 -19.84 28.35
CA GLY A 342 -11.77 -19.23 28.44
C GLY A 342 -11.70 -17.75 28.13
N VAL A 343 -12.57 -17.27 27.26
CA VAL A 343 -12.78 -15.85 27.01
C VAL A 343 -14.03 -15.42 27.79
N TYR A 344 -13.84 -14.48 28.68
CA TYR A 344 -14.94 -13.86 29.41
C TYR A 344 -15.48 -12.73 28.57
N SER A 345 -16.71 -12.80 28.14
CA SER A 345 -17.29 -11.84 27.21
C SER A 345 -18.36 -10.95 27.82
N CYS A 346 -18.75 -11.17 29.06
CA CYS A 346 -19.73 -10.33 29.75
C CYS A 346 -19.59 -10.39 31.28
N ILE A 347 -20.30 -9.48 31.95
CA ILE A 347 -20.45 -9.46 33.41
C ILE A 347 -21.82 -10.00 33.80
N ASP A 348 -21.93 -10.54 34.99
CA ASP A 348 -23.22 -11.01 35.53
C ASP A 348 -24.08 -9.86 36.01
N SER A 349 -25.34 -10.15 36.41
CA SER A 349 -26.29 -9.19 36.90
C SER A 349 -25.88 -8.45 38.20
N SER A 350 -24.77 -8.90 38.83
CA SER A 350 -24.20 -8.27 40.00
C SER A 350 -23.07 -7.33 39.67
N GLY A 351 -22.70 -7.19 38.37
CA GLY A 351 -21.54 -6.44 37.93
C GLY A 351 -20.23 -7.17 38.21
N VAL A 352 -20.28 -8.48 38.48
CA VAL A 352 -19.10 -9.33 38.72
C VAL A 352 -18.77 -10.06 37.44
N PRO A 353 -17.49 -10.12 37.06
CA PRO A 353 -17.05 -10.89 35.92
C PRO A 353 -17.49 -12.36 36.01
N ALA A 354 -18.01 -12.88 34.92
CA ALA A 354 -18.42 -14.26 34.80
C ALA A 354 -17.21 -15.19 34.68
N ALA A 355 -16.52 -15.37 35.79
CA ALA A 355 -15.27 -16.13 35.88
C ALA A 355 -15.46 -17.63 36.09
N VAL A 356 -16.70 -18.10 36.22
CA VAL A 356 -17.00 -19.48 36.58
C VAL A 356 -17.35 -20.27 35.33
N GLU A 357 -16.67 -21.39 35.14
CA GLU A 357 -17.01 -22.38 34.10
C GLU A 357 -18.51 -22.76 34.19
N GLY A 358 -19.19 -22.70 33.03
CA GLY A 358 -20.62 -22.94 32.95
C GLY A 358 -21.50 -21.69 33.16
N HIS A 359 -20.91 -20.52 33.48
CA HIS A 359 -21.70 -19.27 33.46
C HIS A 359 -22.12 -18.94 32.01
N PRO A 360 -23.33 -18.36 31.79
CA PRO A 360 -23.80 -18.03 30.45
C PRO A 360 -22.83 -17.19 29.62
N CYS A 361 -22.06 -16.34 30.28
CA CYS A 361 -21.09 -15.46 29.63
C CYS A 361 -19.69 -16.08 29.49
N TRP A 362 -19.51 -17.30 29.95
CA TRP A 362 -18.26 -18.02 29.80
C TRP A 362 -18.15 -18.62 28.40
N SER A 363 -17.23 -18.12 27.62
CA SER A 363 -16.90 -18.66 26.32
C SER A 363 -15.48 -19.20 26.35
N ARG A 364 -15.31 -20.43 25.91
CA ARG A 364 -14.00 -21.10 25.88
C ARG A 364 -13.54 -21.27 24.46
N VAL A 365 -12.36 -20.78 24.15
CA VAL A 365 -11.69 -21.05 22.88
C VAL A 365 -11.08 -22.45 22.94
N GLY A 366 -11.33 -23.26 21.95
CA GLY A 366 -10.65 -24.53 21.73
C GLY A 366 -10.98 -25.72 22.61
N LYS A 367 -11.53 -25.53 23.82
CA LYS A 367 -11.74 -26.67 24.77
C LYS A 367 -12.75 -27.72 24.34
N ASP A 368 -13.64 -27.37 23.43
CA ASP A 368 -14.67 -28.25 22.91
C ASP A 368 -14.36 -28.76 21.51
N LEU A 369 -13.18 -28.46 21.01
CA LEU A 369 -12.73 -28.83 19.68
C LEU A 369 -11.42 -29.61 19.75
N ASP A 370 -11.27 -30.59 18.88
CA ASP A 370 -10.01 -31.28 18.71
C ASP A 370 -9.01 -30.30 18.04
N GLU A 371 -7.78 -30.30 18.54
CA GLU A 371 -6.69 -29.57 17.90
C GLU A 371 -6.48 -30.08 16.47
N VAL A 372 -6.18 -29.15 15.57
CA VAL A 372 -5.90 -29.40 14.15
C VAL A 372 -4.51 -28.85 13.80
N PRO A 373 -3.42 -29.51 14.28
CA PRO A 373 -2.04 -29.02 14.08
C PRO A 373 -1.65 -28.86 12.61
N GLU A 374 -2.26 -29.62 11.71
CA GLU A 374 -2.05 -29.55 10.27
C GLU A 374 -2.50 -28.23 9.65
N ASN A 375 -3.26 -27.42 10.38
CA ASN A 375 -3.63 -26.09 9.94
C ASN A 375 -2.50 -25.06 10.17
N ASP A 376 -1.42 -25.40 10.84
CA ASP A 376 -0.33 -24.46 11.10
C ASP A 376 0.24 -23.88 9.80
N ASP A 377 0.26 -22.56 9.69
CA ASP A 377 0.66 -21.82 8.47
C ASP A 377 -0.11 -22.25 7.18
N ARG A 378 -1.31 -22.84 7.31
CA ARG A 378 -2.11 -23.25 6.16
C ARG A 378 -2.69 -22.05 5.44
N GLU A 379 -2.53 -22.05 4.14
CA GLU A 379 -3.12 -21.06 3.23
C GLU A 379 -4.15 -21.73 2.30
N PHE A 380 -5.15 -20.95 1.91
CA PHE A 380 -6.10 -21.32 0.86
C PHE A 380 -5.93 -20.36 -0.30
N MET A 381 -5.41 -20.82 -1.42
CA MET A 381 -5.06 -19.98 -2.56
C MET A 381 -4.23 -18.75 -2.13
N GLY A 382 -3.20 -18.98 -1.30
CA GLY A 382 -2.30 -17.97 -0.80
C GLY A 382 -2.87 -17.04 0.30
N LEU A 383 -4.01 -17.36 0.92
CA LEU A 383 -4.64 -16.58 1.99
C LEU A 383 -4.66 -17.35 3.31
N GLU A 384 -4.18 -16.73 4.41
CA GLU A 384 -4.38 -17.24 5.78
C GLU A 384 -5.80 -16.95 6.27
N LYS A 385 -6.39 -15.82 5.83
CA LYS A 385 -7.72 -15.36 6.24
C LYS A 385 -8.45 -14.65 5.12
N ILE A 386 -9.79 -14.73 5.20
CA ILE A 386 -10.68 -13.96 4.35
C ILE A 386 -11.86 -13.43 5.16
N PHE A 387 -12.32 -12.23 4.84
CA PHE A 387 -13.43 -11.61 5.52
C PHE A 387 -14.64 -11.52 4.58
N PHE A 388 -15.81 -11.87 5.09
CA PHE A 388 -17.09 -11.75 4.40
C PHE A 388 -17.93 -10.69 5.10
N ARG A 389 -18.16 -9.59 4.39
CA ARG A 389 -19.00 -8.50 4.87
C ARG A 389 -20.36 -8.58 4.17
N TYR A 390 -21.43 -8.66 4.93
CA TYR A 390 -22.72 -8.45 4.31
C TYR A 390 -22.92 -6.96 4.02
N ASN A 391 -23.56 -6.67 2.90
CA ASN A 391 -23.79 -5.29 2.50
C ASN A 391 -24.99 -4.73 3.28
N ARG A 392 -24.70 -3.90 4.31
CA ARG A 392 -25.72 -3.30 5.18
C ARG A 392 -26.22 -1.96 4.64
N ASP A 393 -25.31 -1.15 4.17
CA ASP A 393 -25.49 0.29 4.03
C ASP A 393 -25.54 0.79 2.58
N ASP A 394 -25.18 -0.04 1.60
CA ASP A 394 -25.16 0.34 0.19
C ASP A 394 -26.24 -0.38 -0.63
N PRO A 395 -27.33 0.34 -1.05
CA PRO A 395 -28.39 -0.26 -1.84
C PRO A 395 -27.95 -0.70 -3.23
N SER A 396 -26.85 -0.16 -3.75
CA SER A 396 -26.30 -0.55 -5.05
C SER A 396 -25.45 -1.81 -5.00
N TYR A 397 -24.91 -2.17 -3.85
CA TYR A 397 -23.86 -3.19 -3.65
C TYR A 397 -22.57 -2.91 -4.41
N GLN A 398 -22.31 -1.67 -4.85
CA GLN A 398 -21.21 -1.34 -5.76
C GLN A 398 -20.19 -0.32 -5.22
N ARG A 399 -20.57 0.52 -4.24
CA ARG A 399 -19.75 1.67 -3.83
C ARG A 399 -18.37 1.27 -3.32
N GLU A 400 -18.32 0.34 -2.38
CA GLU A 400 -17.08 -0.13 -1.82
C GLU A 400 -16.23 -0.85 -2.88
N LEU A 401 -16.85 -1.67 -3.75
CA LEU A 401 -16.13 -2.33 -4.83
C LEU A 401 -15.53 -1.32 -5.81
N LEU A 402 -16.27 -0.26 -6.14
CA LEU A 402 -15.76 0.79 -7.02
C LEU A 402 -14.59 1.55 -6.39
N ALA A 403 -14.68 1.87 -5.09
CA ALA A 403 -13.59 2.50 -4.37
C ALA A 403 -12.33 1.63 -4.40
N HIS A 404 -12.46 0.35 -4.03
CA HIS A 404 -11.34 -0.59 -4.04
C HIS A 404 -10.75 -0.81 -5.43
N ASP A 405 -11.59 -0.88 -6.48
CA ASP A 405 -11.15 -1.02 -7.87
C ASP A 405 -10.25 0.17 -8.27
N ILE A 406 -10.71 1.39 -8.01
CA ILE A 406 -9.95 2.61 -8.31
C ILE A 406 -8.63 2.65 -7.54
N LEU A 407 -8.66 2.46 -6.23
CA LEU A 407 -7.45 2.55 -5.41
C LEU A 407 -6.44 1.44 -5.73
N ASN A 408 -6.92 0.23 -5.99
CA ASN A 408 -6.07 -0.87 -6.41
C ASN A 408 -5.42 -0.62 -7.78
N SER A 409 -6.17 -0.05 -8.73
CA SER A 409 -5.63 0.34 -10.04
C SER A 409 -4.54 1.43 -9.93
N LEU A 410 -4.58 2.25 -8.89
CA LEU A 410 -3.54 3.24 -8.59
C LEU A 410 -2.31 2.67 -7.89
N GLY A 411 -2.28 1.37 -7.58
CA GLY A 411 -1.19 0.75 -6.83
C GLY A 411 -1.14 1.10 -5.34
N ILE A 412 -2.22 1.66 -4.80
CA ILE A 412 -2.31 1.95 -3.36
C ILE A 412 -2.41 0.62 -2.59
N PRO A 413 -1.61 0.41 -1.53
CA PRO A 413 -1.69 -0.80 -0.72
C PRO A 413 -3.05 -0.92 -0.03
N LEU A 414 -3.93 -1.74 -0.58
CA LEU A 414 -5.31 -1.90 -0.16
C LEU A 414 -5.79 -3.33 -0.41
N SER A 415 -6.68 -3.83 0.45
CA SER A 415 -7.40 -5.08 0.26
C SER A 415 -8.11 -5.13 -1.10
N ARG A 416 -8.17 -6.30 -1.71
CA ARG A 416 -9.11 -6.57 -2.82
C ARG A 416 -10.48 -6.91 -2.26
N VAL A 417 -11.52 -6.61 -3.02
CA VAL A 417 -12.91 -6.93 -2.68
C VAL A 417 -13.61 -7.49 -3.89
N ALA A 418 -14.36 -8.57 -3.72
CA ALA A 418 -15.21 -9.15 -4.75
C ALA A 418 -16.57 -9.58 -4.17
N HIS A 419 -17.56 -9.84 -5.03
CA HIS A 419 -18.83 -10.39 -4.58
C HIS A 419 -18.79 -11.90 -4.47
N ALA A 420 -19.33 -12.43 -3.38
CA ALA A 420 -19.52 -13.86 -3.19
C ALA A 420 -20.97 -14.17 -2.76
N ASN A 421 -21.60 -15.14 -3.41
CA ASN A 421 -22.82 -15.75 -2.92
C ASN A 421 -22.44 -16.87 -1.95
N VAL A 422 -22.92 -16.78 -0.72
CA VAL A 422 -22.55 -17.70 0.37
C VAL A 422 -23.71 -18.65 0.66
N GLU A 423 -23.43 -19.94 0.69
CA GLU A 423 -24.32 -20.99 1.19
C GLU A 423 -23.86 -21.45 2.57
N LEU A 424 -24.79 -21.59 3.50
CA LEU A 424 -24.55 -22.25 4.80
C LEU A 424 -25.26 -23.61 4.80
N LYS A 425 -24.47 -24.67 4.86
CA LYS A 425 -24.95 -26.05 4.99
C LYS A 425 -24.77 -26.54 6.40
N ILE A 426 -25.86 -26.86 7.07
CA ILE A 426 -25.86 -27.44 8.41
C ILE A 426 -26.07 -28.93 8.29
N VAL A 427 -25.17 -29.71 8.88
CA VAL A 427 -25.15 -31.19 8.82
C VAL A 427 -25.24 -31.80 10.22
N GLY A 428 -25.73 -33.02 10.30
CA GLY A 428 -25.87 -33.77 11.57
C GLY A 428 -27.07 -34.71 11.56
N GLU A 429 -27.44 -35.16 12.75
CA GLU A 429 -28.64 -35.98 12.95
C GLU A 429 -29.82 -35.15 13.47
N GLY A 430 -31.03 -35.52 13.11
CA GLY A 430 -32.23 -34.85 13.57
C GLY A 430 -32.70 -33.71 12.65
N ASP A 431 -33.08 -32.61 13.21
CA ASP A 431 -33.59 -31.44 12.47
C ASP A 431 -33.05 -30.13 13.04
N TYR A 432 -33.10 -29.11 12.21
CA TYR A 432 -32.85 -27.71 12.58
C TYR A 432 -34.17 -26.95 12.43
N PHE A 433 -34.78 -26.64 13.57
CA PHE A 433 -36.11 -26.01 13.67
C PHE A 433 -37.20 -26.71 12.84
N GLY A 434 -37.22 -28.05 12.88
CA GLY A 434 -38.19 -28.88 12.16
C GLY A 434 -37.85 -29.15 10.68
N LYS A 435 -36.74 -28.65 10.17
CA LYS A 435 -36.19 -28.96 8.84
C LYS A 435 -35.18 -30.11 8.99
N PRO A 436 -35.42 -31.30 8.36
CA PRO A 436 -34.48 -32.42 8.47
C PRO A 436 -33.07 -32.04 8.02
N LEU A 437 -32.06 -32.50 8.76
CA LEU A 437 -30.66 -32.35 8.37
C LEU A 437 -30.27 -33.41 7.33
N PRO A 438 -29.37 -33.10 6.38
CA PRO A 438 -28.72 -31.78 6.17
C PRO A 438 -29.64 -30.76 5.55
N VAL A 439 -29.48 -29.49 5.93
CA VAL A 439 -30.18 -28.36 5.33
C VAL A 439 -29.19 -27.31 4.82
N THR A 440 -29.49 -26.70 3.68
CA THR A 440 -28.66 -25.63 3.10
C THR A 440 -29.50 -24.37 2.97
N TYR A 441 -28.91 -23.25 3.40
CA TYR A 441 -29.48 -21.91 3.28
C TYR A 441 -28.62 -21.07 2.34
N ASN A 442 -29.23 -20.42 1.36
CA ASN A 442 -28.58 -19.37 0.60
C ASN A 442 -28.55 -18.09 1.44
N MET A 443 -27.36 -17.75 1.96
CA MET A 443 -27.15 -16.56 2.76
C MET A 443 -27.15 -15.27 1.94
N GLY A 444 -27.12 -15.38 0.61
CA GLY A 444 -27.09 -14.25 -0.31
C GLY A 444 -25.69 -13.72 -0.56
N VAL A 445 -25.64 -12.48 -1.08
CA VAL A 445 -24.39 -11.85 -1.53
C VAL A 445 -23.67 -11.16 -0.37
N PHE A 446 -22.37 -11.45 -0.28
CA PHE A 446 -21.41 -10.82 0.61
C PHE A 446 -20.32 -10.15 -0.21
N GLN A 447 -19.68 -9.16 0.37
CA GLN A 447 -18.38 -8.67 -0.07
C GLN A 447 -17.31 -9.57 0.57
N MET A 448 -16.57 -10.25 -0.27
CA MET A 448 -15.40 -11.04 0.11
C MET A 448 -14.19 -10.12 0.08
N VAL A 449 -13.58 -9.88 1.25
CA VAL A 449 -12.55 -8.87 1.45
C VAL A 449 -11.24 -9.54 1.84
N GLU A 450 -10.17 -9.23 1.12
CA GLU A 450 -8.81 -9.66 1.45
C GLU A 450 -8.39 -9.15 2.83
N GLN A 451 -7.84 -10.01 3.66
CA GLN A 451 -7.36 -9.59 4.97
C GLN A 451 -5.97 -8.97 4.85
N VAL A 452 -5.79 -7.83 5.51
CA VAL A 452 -4.45 -7.22 5.65
C VAL A 452 -3.70 -7.95 6.76
N ASP A 453 -2.88 -8.91 6.38
CA ASP A 453 -2.14 -9.81 7.24
C ASP A 453 -0.73 -10.11 6.68
N LYS A 454 -0.06 -11.12 7.21
CA LYS A 454 1.30 -11.50 6.79
C LYS A 454 1.42 -11.85 5.29
N PRO A 455 0.53 -12.66 4.68
CA PRO A 455 0.54 -12.90 3.24
C PRO A 455 0.37 -11.62 2.42
N PHE A 456 -0.61 -10.77 2.78
CA PHE A 456 -0.82 -9.48 2.14
C PHE A 456 0.45 -8.61 2.18
N LEU A 457 1.08 -8.46 3.37
CA LEU A 457 2.27 -7.64 3.53
C LEU A 457 3.46 -8.15 2.72
N LYS A 458 3.59 -9.48 2.61
CA LYS A 458 4.63 -10.08 1.76
C LYS A 458 4.39 -9.79 0.29
N ARG A 459 3.15 -9.91 -0.19
CA ARG A 459 2.79 -9.65 -1.59
C ARG A 459 2.90 -8.18 -2.00
N PHE A 460 2.70 -7.25 -1.05
CA PHE A 460 2.83 -5.82 -1.34
C PHE A 460 4.24 -5.28 -1.14
N PHE A 461 4.94 -5.78 -0.14
CA PHE A 461 6.18 -5.18 0.34
C PHE A 461 7.36 -6.16 0.38
N GLY A 462 7.19 -7.36 -0.15
CA GLY A 462 8.22 -8.41 -0.11
C GLY A 462 8.53 -8.96 1.28
N LYS A 463 8.14 -8.28 2.35
CA LYS A 463 8.51 -8.62 3.71
C LYS A 463 7.44 -8.27 4.74
N ASN A 464 7.37 -9.05 5.83
CA ASN A 464 6.48 -8.78 6.93
C ASN A 464 7.12 -7.82 7.95
N GLY A 465 6.63 -6.58 8.00
CA GLY A 465 6.99 -5.54 8.97
C GLY A 465 5.98 -5.39 10.10
N PHE A 466 6.08 -4.30 10.87
CA PHE A 466 5.11 -3.95 11.91
C PHE A 466 3.89 -3.26 11.29
N LEU A 467 2.72 -3.85 11.49
CA LEU A 467 1.44 -3.33 11.01
C LEU A 467 0.57 -2.92 12.18
N PHE A 468 0.15 -1.65 12.21
CA PHE A 468 -0.81 -1.14 13.18
C PHE A 468 -2.12 -0.77 12.50
N LYS A 469 -3.23 -1.30 12.99
CA LYS A 469 -4.57 -0.82 12.62
C LYS A 469 -4.92 0.37 13.50
N ILE A 470 -5.32 1.47 12.87
CA ILE A 470 -5.62 2.71 13.58
C ILE A 470 -7.14 2.89 13.68
N GLY A 471 -7.59 3.13 14.89
CA GLY A 471 -8.99 3.34 15.19
C GLY A 471 -9.21 4.61 16.01
N GLY A 472 -8.88 5.77 15.43
CA GLY A 472 -9.02 7.09 16.06
C GLY A 472 -7.72 7.70 16.55
N GLY A 473 -6.57 7.31 15.99
CA GLY A 473 -5.28 7.92 16.24
C GLY A 473 -4.88 8.90 15.15
N ASP A 474 -4.57 10.13 15.49
CA ASP A 474 -4.17 11.20 14.55
C ASP A 474 -2.66 11.53 14.57
N LEU A 475 -1.87 10.78 15.34
CA LEU A 475 -0.44 10.96 15.59
C LEU A 475 -0.10 12.22 16.40
N ALA A 476 -1.09 12.97 16.88
CA ALA A 476 -0.88 14.18 17.68
C ALA A 476 -1.02 13.94 19.19
N GLY A 477 -1.57 12.80 19.61
CA GLY A 477 -1.82 12.46 21.00
C GLY A 477 -0.59 11.99 21.78
N SER A 478 -0.79 11.60 23.04
CA SER A 478 0.27 11.11 23.93
C SER A 478 0.95 9.85 23.38
N THR A 479 2.27 9.77 23.58
CA THR A 479 3.05 8.56 23.28
C THR A 479 3.31 7.70 24.51
N GLU A 480 2.76 8.07 25.66
CA GLU A 480 2.89 7.26 26.88
C GLU A 480 2.02 6.00 26.75
N ILE A 481 2.55 4.90 27.27
CA ILE A 481 1.79 3.65 27.35
C ILE A 481 0.81 3.79 28.52
N ASP A 482 -0.48 3.66 28.24
CA ASP A 482 -1.45 3.44 29.29
C ASP A 482 -1.40 1.96 29.68
N PRO A 483 -0.87 1.62 30.85
CA PRO A 483 -0.68 0.23 31.25
C PRO A 483 -1.98 -0.54 31.41
N LEU A 484 -3.08 0.16 31.63
CA LEU A 484 -4.37 -0.48 31.96
C LEU A 484 -5.39 -0.36 30.84
N CYS A 485 -5.20 0.49 29.83
CA CYS A 485 -6.20 0.83 28.84
C CYS A 485 -7.54 1.15 29.49
N VAL A 486 -7.50 1.82 30.64
CA VAL A 486 -8.64 2.00 31.51
C VAL A 486 -9.54 3.10 30.98
N PHE A 487 -10.79 2.81 30.96
CA PHE A 487 -11.84 3.80 30.87
C PHE A 487 -11.88 4.59 32.19
N TYR A 488 -11.66 5.91 32.15
CA TYR A 488 -11.76 6.75 33.34
C TYR A 488 -13.21 7.18 33.55
N GLU A 489 -13.83 6.65 34.61
CA GLU A 489 -15.19 7.00 35.01
C GLU A 489 -15.44 8.50 35.21
N GLU A 490 -14.39 9.26 35.60
CA GLU A 490 -14.52 10.69 35.90
C GLU A 490 -14.64 11.61 34.70
N SER A 491 -14.35 11.13 33.47
CA SER A 491 -14.27 12.00 32.30
C SER A 491 -15.28 11.67 31.22
N ASP A 492 -16.08 10.60 31.36
CA ASP A 492 -16.98 10.10 30.31
C ASP A 492 -16.31 9.97 28.93
N LYS A 493 -15.00 9.74 28.90
CA LYS A 493 -14.21 9.71 27.67
C LYS A 493 -13.30 8.51 27.68
N TYR A 494 -13.16 7.88 26.52
CA TYR A 494 -11.96 7.14 26.24
C TYR A 494 -10.81 8.14 26.35
N VAL A 495 -10.02 8.04 27.39
CA VAL A 495 -8.75 8.76 27.41
C VAL A 495 -7.95 8.27 26.22
N ASP A 496 -7.24 9.16 25.57
CA ASP A 496 -6.32 8.90 24.46
C ASP A 496 -5.32 7.80 24.80
N ALA A 497 -5.79 6.58 24.95
CA ALA A 497 -4.95 5.43 25.10
C ALA A 497 -4.46 5.01 23.72
N ASN A 498 -3.55 5.81 23.18
CA ASN A 498 -2.93 5.53 21.90
C ASN A 498 -2.22 4.18 21.94
N PHE A 499 -1.65 3.82 23.09
CA PHE A 499 -0.89 2.61 23.30
C PHE A 499 -1.44 1.84 24.50
N CYS A 500 -2.13 0.80 24.20
CA CYS A 500 -2.69 -0.12 25.17
C CYS A 500 -1.90 -1.41 25.17
N GLN A 501 -1.77 -2.06 26.32
CA GLN A 501 -1.01 -3.31 26.45
C GLN A 501 -1.75 -4.56 25.96
N ILE A 502 -2.95 -4.44 25.41
CA ILE A 502 -3.78 -5.56 24.95
C ILE A 502 -3.03 -6.62 24.14
N GLY A 503 -2.03 -6.24 23.39
CA GLY A 503 -1.32 -7.21 22.57
C GLY A 503 -0.21 -7.97 23.28
N VAL A 504 0.16 -7.60 24.52
CA VAL A 504 1.25 -8.26 25.28
C VAL A 504 0.78 -9.59 25.89
N GLU A 505 -0.49 -9.73 26.06
CA GLU A 505 -1.11 -10.77 26.88
C GLU A 505 -0.95 -12.20 26.37
N LYS A 506 -0.88 -12.38 25.06
CA LYS A 506 -0.62 -13.72 24.48
C LYS A 506 0.81 -14.21 24.74
N SER A 507 1.74 -13.29 25.05
CA SER A 507 3.15 -13.62 25.27
C SER A 507 3.57 -13.62 26.74
N ASP A 508 2.79 -13.02 27.62
CA ASP A 508 3.05 -12.92 29.06
C ASP A 508 1.84 -13.37 29.87
N PRO A 509 1.89 -14.59 30.46
CA PRO A 509 0.79 -15.13 31.25
C PRO A 509 0.37 -14.28 32.46
N GLU A 510 1.32 -13.56 33.09
CA GLU A 510 0.98 -12.72 34.24
C GLU A 510 0.25 -11.44 33.81
N SER A 511 0.72 -10.78 32.77
CA SER A 511 0.06 -9.61 32.22
C SER A 511 -1.30 -9.96 31.60
N ARG A 512 -1.46 -11.19 31.14
CA ARG A 512 -2.69 -11.72 30.64
C ARG A 512 -3.71 -12.00 31.74
N GLU A 513 -3.33 -12.65 32.84
CA GLU A 513 -4.20 -12.81 34.01
C GLU A 513 -4.65 -11.45 34.55
N GLU A 514 -3.77 -10.46 34.57
CA GLU A 514 -4.08 -9.11 34.97
C GLU A 514 -5.03 -8.42 34.01
N TRP A 515 -4.97 -8.75 32.74
CA TRP A 515 -5.69 -8.10 31.65
C TRP A 515 -6.98 -8.81 31.21
N LEU A 516 -6.91 -10.11 30.97
CA LEU A 516 -8.04 -10.99 30.68
C LEU A 516 -8.61 -11.60 31.96
N GLY A 517 -7.89 -11.49 33.04
CA GLY A 517 -8.36 -11.88 34.35
C GLY A 517 -9.61 -11.14 34.72
N THR A 518 -10.29 -11.67 35.65
CA THR A 518 -11.60 -11.21 36.13
C THR A 518 -11.63 -9.76 36.58
N GLU A 519 -10.47 -9.16 36.86
CA GLU A 519 -10.40 -7.81 37.40
C GLU A 519 -10.27 -6.72 36.34
N ASN A 520 -9.67 -7.00 35.18
CA ASN A 520 -9.39 -5.97 34.18
C ASN A 520 -10.29 -6.10 32.95
N TYR A 521 -10.30 -7.25 32.30
CA TYR A 521 -11.07 -7.42 31.08
C TYR A 521 -12.58 -7.44 31.32
N LEU A 522 -12.99 -7.95 32.46
CA LEU A 522 -14.39 -8.06 32.86
C LEU A 522 -14.77 -7.06 33.98
N ASN A 523 -13.85 -6.19 34.39
CA ASN A 523 -14.12 -5.16 35.35
C ASN A 523 -15.20 -4.22 34.81
N PRO A 524 -16.19 -3.79 35.60
CA PRO A 524 -17.15 -2.77 35.23
C PRO A 524 -16.54 -1.48 34.66
N SER A 525 -15.31 -1.16 34.99
CA SER A 525 -14.57 -0.04 34.38
C SER A 525 -14.29 -0.21 32.89
N PHE A 526 -14.38 -1.40 32.34
CA PHE A 526 -14.36 -1.66 30.89
C PHE A 526 -15.75 -1.60 30.25
N VAL A 527 -16.77 -1.45 31.07
CA VAL A 527 -18.14 -1.27 30.61
C VAL A 527 -18.29 0.18 30.17
N ASN A 528 -18.49 0.39 28.89
CA ASN A 528 -18.72 1.73 28.37
C ASN A 528 -20.16 2.15 28.60
N SER A 529 -20.36 3.09 29.51
CA SER A 529 -21.68 3.66 29.78
C SER A 529 -22.18 4.62 28.70
N ASP A 530 -21.30 5.03 27.75
CA ASP A 530 -21.58 6.17 26.87
C ASP A 530 -21.68 5.82 25.40
N ILE A 531 -21.91 4.59 25.07
CA ILE A 531 -22.01 4.25 23.66
C ILE A 531 -23.32 4.76 23.05
N ASN A 532 -24.34 4.97 23.84
CA ASN A 532 -25.59 5.53 23.37
C ASN A 532 -25.86 6.91 23.99
N ASP A 533 -26.29 7.79 23.17
CA ASP A 533 -26.72 9.17 23.34
C ASP A 533 -27.47 9.55 24.64
N GLY A 534 -27.22 8.99 25.75
CA GLY A 534 -27.91 9.31 26.97
C GLY A 534 -27.29 8.76 28.22
N GLY A 535 -26.17 8.06 28.15
CA GLY A 535 -25.42 7.70 29.35
C GLY A 535 -26.11 6.79 30.35
N GLU A 536 -27.18 6.11 29.98
CA GLU A 536 -27.95 5.30 30.94
C GLU A 536 -27.65 3.80 30.91
N GLU A 537 -26.91 3.30 29.91
CA GLU A 537 -26.63 1.86 29.75
C GLU A 537 -25.15 1.56 29.64
N SER A 538 -24.64 0.90 30.66
CA SER A 538 -23.29 0.36 30.58
C SER A 538 -23.22 -0.78 29.58
N GLN A 539 -22.43 -0.59 28.52
CA GLN A 539 -22.20 -1.59 27.50
C GLN A 539 -20.81 -2.20 27.66
N PHE A 540 -20.76 -3.50 27.81
CA PHE A 540 -19.50 -4.23 27.85
C PHE A 540 -18.81 -4.19 26.49
N ARG A 541 -17.59 -3.65 26.47
CA ARG A 541 -16.76 -3.59 25.26
C ARG A 541 -15.33 -3.93 25.60
N PRO A 542 -14.74 -4.93 24.96
CA PRO A 542 -13.32 -5.08 25.05
C PRO A 542 -12.67 -3.82 24.46
N TYR A 543 -11.83 -3.20 25.24
CA TYR A 543 -11.12 -2.01 24.84
C TYR A 543 -10.14 -2.34 23.72
N LYS A 544 -10.05 -1.48 22.72
CA LYS A 544 -9.04 -1.56 21.66
C LYS A 544 -8.18 -0.31 21.66
N PRO A 545 -6.85 -0.45 21.60
CA PRO A 545 -5.98 0.71 21.51
C PRO A 545 -6.22 1.45 20.20
N ASN A 546 -5.95 2.75 20.20
CA ASN A 546 -6.00 3.54 18.97
C ASN A 546 -5.01 3.03 17.93
N TYR A 547 -3.87 2.47 18.37
CA TYR A 547 -2.85 1.86 17.53
C TYR A 547 -2.72 0.37 17.86
N ASP A 548 -3.50 -0.45 17.19
CA ASP A 548 -3.62 -1.89 17.47
C ASP A 548 -2.66 -2.70 16.57
N LEU A 549 -1.61 -3.28 17.17
CA LEU A 549 -0.62 -4.09 16.45
C LEU A 549 -1.24 -5.37 15.88
N LYS A 550 -1.15 -5.56 14.56
CA LYS A 550 -1.73 -6.69 13.83
C LYS A 550 -0.71 -7.74 13.36
N SER A 551 0.56 -7.37 13.22
CA SER A 551 1.63 -8.29 12.83
C SER A 551 2.74 -8.33 13.87
N LYS A 552 3.60 -9.38 13.82
CA LYS A 552 4.75 -9.53 14.73
C LYS A 552 4.42 -9.34 16.21
N LYS A 553 3.29 -9.83 16.66
CA LYS A 553 2.81 -9.66 18.05
C LYS A 553 3.79 -10.14 19.13
N LYS A 554 4.70 -11.09 18.80
CA LYS A 554 5.77 -11.53 19.70
C LYS A 554 6.84 -10.46 19.96
N SER A 555 6.94 -9.44 19.10
CA SER A 555 7.86 -8.31 19.20
C SER A 555 7.11 -7.00 19.44
N ILE A 556 6.04 -7.03 20.23
CA ILE A 556 5.15 -5.88 20.42
C ILE A 556 5.86 -4.69 21.01
N ASP A 557 6.78 -4.89 21.96
CA ASP A 557 7.53 -3.80 22.59
C ASP A 557 8.42 -3.08 21.59
N GLU A 558 9.09 -3.82 20.69
CA GLU A 558 9.87 -3.25 19.60
C GLU A 558 8.98 -2.41 18.68
N GLY A 559 7.85 -2.99 18.20
CA GLY A 559 6.92 -2.28 17.32
C GLY A 559 6.34 -1.02 17.96
N ARG A 560 6.01 -1.05 19.26
CA ARG A 560 5.51 0.11 20.00
C ARG A 560 6.56 1.21 20.11
N ILE A 561 7.79 0.87 20.47
CA ILE A 561 8.89 1.85 20.55
C ILE A 561 9.08 2.52 19.19
N MET A 562 9.14 1.75 18.12
CA MET A 562 9.30 2.30 16.78
C MET A 562 8.16 3.25 16.41
N LEU A 563 6.90 2.88 16.68
CA LEU A 563 5.76 3.76 16.39
C LEU A 563 5.75 4.99 17.28
N GLN A 564 6.07 4.86 18.59
CA GLN A 564 6.19 5.99 19.51
C GLN A 564 7.27 6.98 19.07
N ASP A 565 8.42 6.48 18.61
CA ASP A 565 9.51 7.32 18.13
C ASP A 565 9.11 8.03 16.84
N PHE A 566 8.41 7.35 15.93
CA PHE A 566 7.85 7.98 14.73
C PHE A 566 6.83 9.08 15.08
N ILE A 567 5.91 8.82 16.00
CA ILE A 567 4.92 9.83 16.44
C ILE A 567 5.63 11.05 17.07
N ARG A 568 6.62 10.82 17.96
CA ARG A 568 7.40 11.91 18.54
C ARG A 568 8.14 12.71 17.47
N PHE A 569 8.71 12.03 16.48
CA PHE A 569 9.35 12.68 15.34
C PHE A 569 8.36 13.54 14.55
N VAL A 570 7.20 13.02 14.19
CA VAL A 570 6.15 13.77 13.48
C VAL A 570 5.70 15.00 14.30
N GLN A 571 5.56 14.87 15.63
CA GLN A 571 5.20 15.98 16.52
C GLN A 571 6.26 17.09 16.63
N THR A 572 7.49 16.85 16.17
CA THR A 572 8.46 17.94 16.01
C THR A 572 8.15 18.86 14.84
N ASN A 573 7.12 18.53 14.03
CA ASN A 573 6.72 19.26 12.84
C ASN A 573 7.88 19.44 11.84
N PRO A 574 8.51 18.34 11.37
CA PRO A 574 9.60 18.42 10.39
C PRO A 574 9.09 18.97 9.05
N SER A 575 10.01 19.39 8.16
CA SER A 575 9.62 19.65 6.76
C SER A 575 9.20 18.35 6.06
N ALA A 576 8.40 18.44 5.00
CA ALA A 576 7.99 17.27 4.25
C ALA A 576 9.17 16.47 3.68
N SER A 577 10.24 17.16 3.28
CA SER A 577 11.48 16.52 2.82
C SER A 577 12.20 15.71 3.90
N ILE A 578 12.21 16.18 5.15
CA ILE A 578 12.75 15.42 6.29
C ILE A 578 11.80 14.29 6.68
N LEU A 579 10.50 14.52 6.63
CA LEU A 579 9.51 13.45 6.86
C LEU A 579 9.69 12.30 5.87
N ALA A 580 10.01 12.59 4.59
CA ALA A 580 10.21 11.60 3.54
C ALA A 580 11.39 10.65 3.79
N GLU A 581 12.27 10.95 4.74
CA GLU A 581 13.31 10.01 5.16
C GLU A 581 12.75 8.83 5.98
N GLN A 582 11.61 9.02 6.66
CA GLN A 582 11.00 8.01 7.54
C GLN A 582 9.56 7.64 7.15
N PHE A 583 8.97 8.30 6.17
CA PHE A 583 7.59 8.10 5.76
C PHE A 583 7.45 8.13 4.24
N ASP A 584 6.56 7.31 3.68
CA ASP A 584 6.22 7.32 2.26
C ASP A 584 5.29 8.48 1.92
N VAL A 585 5.89 9.66 1.72
CA VAL A 585 5.16 10.89 1.37
C VAL A 585 4.46 10.76 0.01
N SER A 586 5.09 10.11 -0.96
CA SER A 586 4.52 9.95 -2.31
C SER A 586 3.27 9.08 -2.30
N GLY A 587 3.35 7.91 -1.66
CA GLY A 587 2.19 7.02 -1.49
C GLY A 587 1.06 7.68 -0.69
N PHE A 588 1.40 8.46 0.33
CA PHE A 588 0.41 9.22 1.09
C PHE A 588 -0.31 10.26 0.23
N ILE A 589 0.40 11.06 -0.59
CA ILE A 589 -0.22 12.05 -1.49
C ILE A 589 -1.18 11.36 -2.46
N LYS A 590 -0.77 10.25 -3.06
CA LYS A 590 -1.59 9.45 -3.98
C LYS A 590 -2.86 8.92 -3.29
N ALA A 591 -2.73 8.36 -2.09
CA ALA A 591 -3.85 7.87 -1.30
C ALA A 591 -4.83 9.00 -0.95
N GLN A 592 -4.33 10.16 -0.50
CA GLN A 592 -5.17 11.31 -0.16
C GLN A 592 -5.90 11.87 -1.39
N ALA A 593 -5.26 11.91 -2.56
CA ALA A 593 -5.92 12.29 -3.81
C ALA A 593 -7.11 11.36 -4.12
N ALA A 594 -6.91 10.06 -3.99
CA ALA A 594 -7.97 9.07 -4.22
C ALA A 594 -9.10 9.21 -3.20
N GLU A 595 -8.80 9.31 -1.91
CA GLU A 595 -9.80 9.53 -0.84
C GLU A 595 -10.64 10.79 -1.07
N ILE A 596 -10.02 11.88 -1.53
CA ILE A 596 -10.72 13.11 -1.90
C ILE A 596 -11.68 12.86 -3.06
N VAL A 597 -11.22 12.23 -4.13
CA VAL A 597 -12.02 12.03 -5.35
C VAL A 597 -13.23 11.14 -5.08
N ILE A 598 -13.07 10.04 -4.35
CA ILE A 598 -14.17 9.11 -4.03
C ILE A 598 -15.04 9.55 -2.84
N GLY A 599 -14.67 10.64 -2.17
CA GLY A 599 -15.42 11.16 -1.02
C GLY A 599 -15.34 10.27 0.23
N ALA A 600 -14.16 9.76 0.55
CA ALA A 600 -13.92 8.93 1.72
C ALA A 600 -13.93 9.77 3.01
N VAL A 601 -15.08 9.85 3.67
CA VAL A 601 -15.29 10.77 4.79
C VAL A 601 -14.92 10.17 6.15
N ASP A 602 -14.78 8.85 6.26
CA ASP A 602 -14.49 8.15 7.53
C ASP A 602 -13.01 7.73 7.61
N HIS A 603 -12.10 8.60 7.17
CA HIS A 603 -10.67 8.32 7.07
C HIS A 603 -9.80 9.32 7.85
N TYR A 604 -8.48 9.24 7.69
CA TYR A 604 -7.46 9.92 8.48
C TYR A 604 -7.74 11.41 8.72
N VAL A 605 -7.92 12.17 7.65
CA VAL A 605 -8.00 13.64 7.73
C VAL A 605 -9.24 14.14 8.48
N ARG A 606 -10.34 13.38 8.43
CA ARG A 606 -11.62 13.82 9.00
C ARG A 606 -11.92 13.25 10.36
N VAL A 607 -11.62 11.98 10.59
CA VAL A 607 -11.99 11.27 11.83
C VAL A 607 -10.84 10.43 12.40
N ALA A 608 -9.65 10.50 11.83
CA ALA A 608 -8.46 9.76 12.23
C ALA A 608 -8.71 8.24 12.37
N ASN A 609 -9.50 7.68 11.46
CA ASN A 609 -9.96 6.28 11.49
C ASN A 609 -9.67 5.58 10.17
N ASN A 610 -9.93 4.28 10.13
CA ASN A 610 -9.94 3.45 8.92
C ASN A 610 -8.65 3.48 8.10
N TYR A 611 -7.51 3.38 8.76
CA TYR A 611 -6.23 3.20 8.10
C TYR A 611 -5.28 2.31 8.90
N TYR A 612 -4.23 1.88 8.23
CA TYR A 612 -3.09 1.21 8.84
C TYR A 612 -1.85 2.07 8.69
N LEU A 613 -0.93 1.93 9.64
CA LEU A 613 0.47 2.31 9.50
C LEU A 613 1.32 1.06 9.46
N TYR A 614 2.09 0.92 8.42
CA TYR A 614 2.98 -0.21 8.21
C TYR A 614 4.43 0.26 8.15
N PHE A 615 5.29 -0.31 9.00
CA PHE A 615 6.73 -0.10 8.88
C PHE A 615 7.30 -1.11 7.89
N ASN A 616 7.73 -0.64 6.73
CA ASN A 616 8.36 -1.46 5.70
C ASN A 616 9.85 -1.66 6.06
N PRO A 617 10.28 -2.89 6.40
CA PRO A 617 11.66 -3.15 6.81
C PRO A 617 12.68 -3.13 5.64
N LEU A 618 12.23 -3.07 4.39
CA LEU A 618 13.13 -2.95 3.23
C LEU A 618 13.51 -1.49 2.96
N THR A 619 12.54 -0.58 3.11
CA THR A 619 12.77 0.86 2.88
C THR A 619 13.04 1.63 4.16
N GLU A 620 12.84 0.99 5.31
CA GLU A 620 12.89 1.60 6.66
C GLU A 620 11.93 2.79 6.83
N LYS A 621 10.79 2.78 6.09
CA LYS A 621 9.78 3.85 6.12
C LYS A 621 8.44 3.35 6.62
N TRP A 622 7.71 4.25 7.23
CA TRP A 622 6.30 4.07 7.53
C TRP A 622 5.46 4.34 6.28
N VAL A 623 4.47 3.49 6.04
CA VAL A 623 3.54 3.55 4.90
C VAL A 623 2.13 3.72 5.43
N TYR A 624 1.41 4.69 4.87
CA TYR A 624 -0.02 4.87 5.08
C TYR A 624 -0.80 3.92 4.17
N MET A 625 -1.73 3.16 4.75
CA MET A 625 -2.57 2.23 4.01
C MET A 625 -4.04 2.48 4.40
N PRO A 626 -4.87 3.04 3.52
CA PRO A 626 -6.28 3.26 3.82
C PRO A 626 -7.04 1.93 3.91
N ASN A 627 -8.19 1.94 4.61
CA ASN A 627 -9.00 0.74 4.81
C ASN A 627 -10.47 1.13 5.05
N ASP A 628 -11.40 0.26 4.65
CA ASP A 628 -12.84 0.41 4.95
C ASP A 628 -13.53 1.57 4.21
N PHE A 629 -13.95 1.31 2.97
CA PHE A 629 -14.53 2.32 2.07
C PHE A 629 -16.06 2.21 1.93
N ASP A 630 -16.76 1.68 2.93
CA ASP A 630 -18.22 1.53 2.90
C ASP A 630 -18.98 2.88 2.87
N PHE A 631 -18.33 3.97 3.33
CA PHE A 631 -18.85 5.33 3.30
C PHE A 631 -18.25 6.19 2.19
N THR A 632 -18.27 5.71 0.96
CA THR A 632 -17.78 6.43 -0.23
C THR A 632 -18.90 6.64 -1.26
N PHE A 633 -18.69 7.54 -2.19
CA PHE A 633 -19.67 7.91 -3.23
C PHE A 633 -21.04 8.32 -2.69
N ARG A 634 -21.04 9.02 -1.57
CA ARG A 634 -22.25 9.49 -0.86
C ARG A 634 -22.23 10.99 -0.65
N ASP A 635 -23.38 11.58 -0.39
CA ASP A 635 -23.49 13.00 -0.11
C ASP A 635 -23.28 13.35 1.36
N HIS A 636 -23.31 12.36 2.26
CA HIS A 636 -23.12 12.60 3.69
C HIS A 636 -22.63 11.36 4.43
N HIS A 637 -22.01 11.59 5.59
CA HIS A 637 -21.68 10.52 6.52
C HIS A 637 -22.93 10.19 7.35
N PRO A 638 -23.38 8.93 7.43
CA PRO A 638 -24.62 8.55 8.10
C PRO A 638 -24.63 8.83 9.60
N LEU A 639 -23.46 9.01 10.21
CA LEU A 639 -23.29 9.34 11.62
C LEU A 639 -23.17 10.84 11.88
N ALA A 640 -23.18 11.68 10.86
CA ALA A 640 -23.22 13.13 11.01
C ALA A 640 -24.66 13.59 11.19
N TRP A 641 -25.11 13.67 12.42
CA TRP A 641 -26.42 14.19 12.79
C TRP A 641 -26.47 15.70 12.59
N GLY A 642 -27.28 16.15 11.66
CA GLY A 642 -27.42 17.55 11.27
C GLY A 642 -26.97 17.75 9.83
N THR A 643 -27.59 18.67 9.13
CA THR A 643 -27.30 18.98 7.74
C THR A 643 -26.07 19.90 7.63
N PRO A 644 -24.85 19.37 7.56
CA PRO A 644 -23.73 20.18 7.13
C PRO A 644 -23.97 20.61 5.69
N ASP A 645 -23.41 21.73 5.29
CA ASP A 645 -23.37 22.11 3.89
C ASP A 645 -22.38 21.20 3.14
N TRP A 646 -22.89 20.04 2.69
CA TRP A 646 -22.10 19.05 1.96
C TRP A 646 -21.61 19.58 0.62
N ALA A 647 -22.25 20.59 0.06
CA ALA A 647 -21.72 21.26 -1.09
C ALA A 647 -20.38 21.95 -0.77
N ALA A 648 -20.21 22.46 0.45
CA ALA A 648 -18.91 22.95 0.92
C ALA A 648 -17.90 21.81 1.11
N ALA A 649 -18.32 20.66 1.67
CA ALA A 649 -17.45 19.48 1.81
C ALA A 649 -17.01 18.90 0.47
N PHE A 650 -17.82 18.97 -0.56
CA PHE A 650 -17.45 18.61 -1.93
C PHE A 650 -16.41 19.56 -2.55
N ARG A 651 -16.37 20.81 -2.12
CA ARG A 651 -15.45 21.82 -2.62
C ARG A 651 -14.14 21.89 -1.86
N ASP A 652 -14.10 21.36 -0.63
CA ASP A 652 -12.91 21.47 0.21
C ASP A 652 -11.92 20.34 -0.11
N ILE A 653 -11.02 20.61 -1.04
CA ILE A 653 -9.90 19.73 -1.35
C ILE A 653 -8.89 19.69 -0.20
N THR A 654 -8.80 20.74 0.61
CA THR A 654 -7.80 20.81 1.68
C THR A 654 -8.11 19.90 2.86
N GLY A 655 -9.29 19.29 2.88
CA GLY A 655 -9.69 18.40 3.97
C GLY A 655 -9.98 19.07 5.30
N THR A 656 -9.87 20.38 5.39
CA THR A 656 -10.07 21.18 6.60
C THR A 656 -11.55 21.47 6.88
N TYR A 657 -12.43 20.52 6.58
CA TYR A 657 -13.83 20.70 6.88
C TYR A 657 -14.04 20.73 8.40
N ALA A 658 -14.35 21.91 8.92
CA ALA A 658 -14.75 22.05 10.31
C ALA A 658 -16.20 21.57 10.47
N PHE A 659 -16.42 20.47 11.16
CA PHE A 659 -17.77 20.09 11.60
C PHE A 659 -18.37 21.23 12.43
N PRO A 660 -19.65 21.57 12.24
CA PRO A 660 -20.33 22.51 13.12
C PRO A 660 -20.19 22.03 14.58
N GLU A 661 -20.06 22.96 15.51
CA GLU A 661 -19.86 22.64 16.94
C GLU A 661 -20.92 21.70 17.53
N SER A 662 -22.14 21.73 16.99
CA SER A 662 -23.23 20.84 17.39
C SER A 662 -23.05 19.37 16.97
N ASN A 663 -22.10 19.06 16.10
CA ASN A 663 -21.89 17.73 15.52
C ASN A 663 -20.50 17.18 15.84
N LYS A 664 -19.85 17.69 16.88
CA LYS A 664 -18.50 17.30 17.26
C LYS A 664 -18.41 15.98 18.02
N VAL A 665 -19.54 15.39 18.39
CA VAL A 665 -19.54 14.15 19.17
C VAL A 665 -19.84 12.97 18.27
N HIS A 666 -18.87 12.11 18.10
CA HIS A 666 -19.03 10.82 17.46
C HIS A 666 -19.93 9.93 18.34
N TRP A 667 -20.70 9.04 17.74
CA TRP A 667 -21.51 8.02 18.43
C TRP A 667 -20.73 7.19 19.48
N ALA A 668 -19.40 7.15 19.41
CA ALA A 668 -18.51 6.53 20.40
C ALA A 668 -17.99 7.51 21.47
N GLY A 669 -18.63 8.66 21.68
CA GLY A 669 -18.19 9.66 22.68
C GLY A 669 -16.97 10.48 22.27
N ARG A 670 -16.46 10.33 21.05
CA ARG A 670 -15.34 11.12 20.53
C ARG A 670 -15.81 12.45 19.98
N GLU A 671 -15.12 13.51 20.29
CA GLU A 671 -15.38 14.80 19.65
C GLU A 671 -14.90 14.77 18.18
N LEU A 672 -15.84 14.72 17.25
CA LEU A 672 -15.56 14.96 15.84
C LEU A 672 -15.15 16.42 15.67
N GLY A 673 -14.03 16.68 15.03
CA GLY A 673 -13.51 18.01 14.79
C GLY A 673 -12.34 18.43 15.68
N ASN A 674 -11.88 17.58 16.60
CA ASN A 674 -10.61 17.73 17.28
C ASN A 674 -9.51 16.84 16.66
N VAL A 675 -9.73 16.32 15.47
CA VAL A 675 -8.69 15.63 14.72
C VAL A 675 -7.64 16.64 14.30
N ASN A 676 -6.39 16.35 14.64
CA ASN A 676 -5.24 17.10 14.18
C ASN A 676 -4.46 16.24 13.15
N PRO A 677 -4.77 16.37 11.84
CA PRO A 677 -4.17 15.53 10.82
C PRO A 677 -2.72 15.96 10.53
N ILE A 678 -1.83 15.78 11.50
CA ILE A 678 -0.48 16.32 11.51
C ILE A 678 0.36 15.91 10.28
N LEU A 679 0.18 14.69 9.74
CA LEU A 679 0.84 14.28 8.49
C LEU A 679 0.36 15.10 7.31
N TRP A 680 -0.94 15.40 7.23
CA TRP A 680 -1.51 16.26 6.21
C TRP A 680 -0.89 17.66 6.26
N ASP A 681 -0.86 18.26 7.44
CA ASP A 681 -0.33 19.61 7.62
C ASP A 681 1.15 19.69 7.25
N ILE A 682 1.96 18.71 7.62
CA ILE A 682 3.38 18.64 7.26
C ILE A 682 3.55 18.46 5.75
N VAL A 683 2.92 17.44 5.18
CA VAL A 683 3.10 17.08 3.76
C VAL A 683 2.65 18.22 2.86
N PHE A 684 1.47 18.80 3.11
CA PHE A 684 0.91 19.84 2.27
C PHE A 684 1.28 21.26 2.72
N SER A 685 2.24 21.42 3.62
CA SER A 685 2.89 22.72 3.85
C SER A 685 3.75 23.15 2.66
N GLU A 686 4.25 22.20 1.86
CA GLU A 686 5.08 22.46 0.68
C GLU A 686 4.22 22.54 -0.59
N GLN A 687 4.45 23.57 -1.41
CA GLN A 687 3.66 23.79 -2.62
C GLN A 687 3.83 22.67 -3.65
N THR A 688 5.03 22.11 -3.78
CA THR A 688 5.30 20.98 -4.68
C THR A 688 4.43 19.75 -4.37
N ASN A 689 4.16 19.48 -3.10
CA ASN A 689 3.28 18.38 -2.69
C ASN A 689 1.81 18.68 -2.96
N LYS A 690 1.39 19.95 -2.85
CA LYS A 690 0.05 20.37 -3.28
C LYS A 690 -0.11 20.22 -4.79
N ASP A 691 0.89 20.61 -5.55
CA ASP A 691 0.89 20.46 -7.01
C ASP A 691 0.75 18.97 -7.38
N LEU A 692 1.52 18.09 -6.74
CA LEU A 692 1.39 16.62 -6.90
C LEU A 692 0.01 16.08 -6.49
N LEU A 693 -0.61 16.62 -5.44
CA LEU A 693 -1.97 16.28 -5.06
C LEU A 693 -2.95 16.61 -6.18
N TYR A 694 -2.88 17.82 -6.73
CA TYR A 694 -3.75 18.27 -7.81
C TYR A 694 -3.51 17.46 -9.10
N GLU A 695 -2.26 17.16 -9.45
CA GLU A 695 -1.92 16.28 -10.57
C GLU A 695 -2.54 14.90 -10.40
N ASN A 696 -2.43 14.28 -9.22
CA ASN A 696 -3.05 12.98 -8.95
C ASN A 696 -4.58 13.06 -8.99
N ILE A 697 -5.21 14.12 -8.47
CA ILE A 697 -6.66 14.31 -8.57
C ILE A 697 -7.09 14.38 -10.03
N ARG A 698 -6.40 15.19 -10.84
CA ARG A 698 -6.66 15.29 -12.29
C ARG A 698 -6.55 13.93 -12.96
N PHE A 699 -5.45 13.24 -12.69
CA PHE A 699 -5.21 11.90 -13.24
C PHE A 699 -6.35 10.92 -12.90
N ILE A 700 -6.81 10.90 -11.64
CA ILE A 700 -7.90 10.01 -11.21
C ILE A 700 -9.21 10.39 -11.89
N ILE A 701 -9.53 11.66 -12.00
CA ILE A 701 -10.74 12.12 -12.70
C ILE A 701 -10.72 11.67 -14.16
N ASP A 702 -9.62 11.88 -14.85
CA ASP A 702 -9.50 11.62 -16.29
C ASP A 702 -9.53 10.12 -16.62
N ASN A 703 -8.97 9.26 -15.76
CA ASN A 703 -8.79 7.84 -16.04
C ASN A 703 -9.79 6.92 -15.34
N PHE A 704 -10.36 7.32 -14.20
CA PHE A 704 -11.17 6.41 -13.38
C PHE A 704 -12.58 6.93 -13.04
N MET A 705 -12.88 8.21 -13.30
CA MET A 705 -14.15 8.82 -12.92
C MET A 705 -15.02 9.20 -14.12
N GLN A 706 -14.68 8.76 -15.32
CA GLN A 706 -15.48 9.02 -16.49
C GLN A 706 -16.76 8.15 -16.45
N TRP A 707 -17.94 8.79 -16.40
CA TRP A 707 -19.19 8.08 -16.13
C TRP A 707 -19.47 6.95 -17.14
N ASN A 708 -19.12 7.10 -18.39
CA ASN A 708 -19.35 6.04 -19.40
C ASN A 708 -18.62 4.75 -19.00
N ASP A 709 -17.36 4.85 -18.60
CA ASP A 709 -16.53 3.70 -18.25
C ASP A 709 -16.94 3.12 -16.88
N VAL A 710 -17.21 4.00 -15.92
CA VAL A 710 -17.68 3.61 -14.58
C VAL A 710 -19.05 2.91 -14.68
N SER A 711 -19.99 3.45 -15.45
CA SER A 711 -21.34 2.90 -15.57
C SER A 711 -21.35 1.52 -16.21
N GLU A 712 -20.52 1.26 -17.23
CA GLU A 712 -20.40 -0.05 -17.85
C GLU A 712 -19.96 -1.12 -16.83
N LYS A 713 -18.93 -0.83 -16.06
CA LYS A 713 -18.47 -1.70 -14.96
C LYS A 713 -19.57 -1.95 -13.91
N LEU A 714 -20.24 -0.89 -13.46
CA LEU A 714 -21.27 -0.99 -12.44
C LEU A 714 -22.48 -1.80 -12.89
N TYR A 715 -22.95 -1.61 -14.13
CA TYR A 715 -24.07 -2.38 -14.66
C TYR A 715 -23.70 -3.84 -14.94
N SER A 716 -22.50 -4.11 -15.43
CA SER A 716 -22.01 -5.48 -15.60
C SER A 716 -22.00 -6.22 -14.26
N ARG A 717 -21.39 -5.64 -13.24
CA ARG A 717 -21.33 -6.19 -11.88
C ARG A 717 -22.71 -6.33 -11.23
N ASN A 718 -23.59 -5.35 -11.41
CA ASN A 718 -24.96 -5.43 -10.90
C ASN A 718 -25.73 -6.60 -11.52
N ASN A 719 -25.56 -6.87 -12.82
CA ASN A 719 -26.20 -8.00 -13.48
C ASN A 719 -25.74 -9.35 -12.93
N LEU A 720 -24.46 -9.46 -12.50
CA LEU A 720 -23.94 -10.67 -11.87
C LEU A 720 -24.58 -10.94 -10.50
N VAL A 721 -24.84 -9.91 -9.69
CA VAL A 721 -25.23 -10.07 -8.29
C VAL A 721 -26.72 -10.03 -8.03
N ARG A 722 -27.49 -9.38 -8.91
CA ARG A 722 -28.91 -9.08 -8.72
C ARG A 722 -29.76 -10.29 -8.33
N ASP A 723 -29.64 -11.36 -9.06
CA ASP A 723 -30.50 -12.54 -8.83
C ASP A 723 -30.13 -13.26 -7.51
N ALA A 724 -28.87 -13.25 -7.12
CA ALA A 724 -28.41 -13.82 -5.85
C ALA A 724 -28.85 -12.97 -4.64
N ILE A 725 -28.90 -11.65 -4.78
CA ILE A 725 -29.40 -10.76 -3.72
C ILE A 725 -30.89 -11.01 -3.49
N ILE A 726 -31.67 -11.14 -4.55
CA ILE A 726 -33.13 -11.27 -4.46
C ILE A 726 -33.56 -12.67 -3.96
N ASN A 727 -32.79 -13.71 -4.28
CA ASN A 727 -33.13 -15.10 -3.98
C ASN A 727 -32.43 -15.64 -2.72
N THR A 728 -32.26 -14.83 -1.69
CA THR A 728 -31.69 -15.27 -0.42
C THR A 728 -32.72 -15.97 0.47
N ASP A 729 -32.31 -17.02 1.18
CA ASP A 729 -33.10 -17.71 2.20
C ASP A 729 -32.90 -17.12 3.59
N ALA A 730 -31.80 -16.39 3.80
CA ALA A 730 -31.47 -15.81 5.08
C ALA A 730 -32.39 -14.64 5.45
N ALA A 731 -32.66 -14.50 6.73
CA ALA A 731 -33.36 -13.33 7.22
C ALA A 731 -32.49 -12.07 6.98
N PRO A 732 -33.13 -10.94 6.70
CA PRO A 732 -32.42 -9.67 6.68
C PRO A 732 -31.75 -9.42 8.02
N PRO A 733 -30.64 -8.71 8.07
CA PRO A 733 -30.07 -8.29 9.33
C PRO A 733 -31.07 -7.39 10.07
N GLY A 734 -31.14 -7.50 11.38
CA GLY A 734 -31.98 -6.61 12.19
C GLY A 734 -31.48 -5.16 12.12
N GLY A 735 -32.38 -4.19 12.30
CA GLY A 735 -32.03 -2.78 12.30
C GLY A 735 -32.13 -2.12 10.92
N CYS A 736 -31.24 -1.18 10.66
CA CYS A 736 -31.26 -0.35 9.45
C CYS A 736 -30.62 -1.04 8.24
N GLU A 737 -31.23 -2.06 7.68
CA GLU A 737 -30.80 -2.58 6.39
C GLU A 737 -31.36 -1.74 5.25
N VAL A 738 -30.47 -1.37 4.32
CA VAL A 738 -30.87 -0.71 3.09
C VAL A 738 -31.36 -1.77 2.10
N THR A 739 -32.57 -1.62 1.62
CA THR A 739 -33.11 -2.50 0.60
C THR A 739 -32.33 -2.35 -0.71
N TYR A 740 -31.97 -3.48 -1.31
CA TYR A 740 -31.32 -3.47 -2.62
C TYR A 740 -32.13 -2.66 -3.63
N ASN A 741 -31.45 -1.70 -4.24
CA ASN A 741 -32.03 -0.83 -5.26
C ASN A 741 -31.02 -0.58 -6.40
N PRO A 742 -31.19 -1.21 -7.56
CA PRO A 742 -30.29 -0.99 -8.68
C PRO A 742 -30.30 0.44 -9.21
N GLN A 743 -31.35 1.23 -8.93
CA GLN A 743 -31.42 2.64 -9.29
C GLN A 743 -30.46 3.50 -8.45
N ALA A 744 -29.89 2.97 -7.38
CA ALA A 744 -28.84 3.64 -6.63
C ALA A 744 -27.54 3.85 -7.45
N ILE A 745 -27.42 3.21 -8.60
CA ILE A 745 -26.32 3.43 -9.53
C ILE A 745 -26.48 4.78 -10.24
N ASP A 746 -27.68 5.12 -10.75
CA ASP A 746 -27.87 6.25 -11.67
C ASP A 746 -29.11 7.11 -11.43
N ALA A 747 -30.05 6.71 -10.57
CA ALA A 747 -31.25 7.50 -10.34
C ALA A 747 -30.99 8.73 -9.47
N ALA A 748 -31.78 9.76 -9.68
CA ALA A 748 -31.62 11.04 -8.97
C ALA A 748 -32.03 10.99 -7.48
N ASP A 749 -32.90 10.03 -7.09
CA ASP A 749 -33.40 9.90 -5.71
C ASP A 749 -33.50 8.41 -5.37
N THR A 750 -32.62 7.93 -4.51
CA THR A 750 -32.39 6.51 -4.48
C THR A 750 -32.79 5.90 -3.19
N SER A 751 -32.45 5.89 -2.12
CA SER A 751 -32.86 5.10 -0.97
C SER A 751 -32.70 5.85 0.34
N GLN A 752 -33.43 5.41 1.29
CA GLN A 752 -33.21 5.84 2.66
C GLN A 752 -32.26 4.84 3.31
N MET A 753 -31.21 5.35 3.90
CA MET A 753 -30.35 4.62 4.77
C MET A 753 -30.65 5.07 6.19
N CYS A 754 -31.24 4.20 7.01
CA CYS A 754 -31.53 4.49 8.41
C CYS A 754 -32.08 5.92 8.63
N ASP A 755 -33.10 6.32 7.90
CA ASP A 755 -33.71 7.66 7.92
C ASP A 755 -32.95 8.79 7.19
N SER A 756 -31.80 8.52 6.56
CA SER A 756 -31.10 9.50 5.75
C SER A 756 -31.26 9.22 4.25
N LYS A 757 -31.39 10.28 3.47
CA LYS A 757 -31.39 10.18 2.01
C LYS A 757 -29.99 10.11 1.50
N ASP A 758 -29.77 9.23 0.53
CA ASP A 758 -28.49 9.09 -0.17
C ASP A 758 -28.67 9.41 -1.67
N ILE A 759 -27.60 9.80 -2.32
CA ILE A 759 -27.59 10.06 -3.76
C ILE A 759 -27.09 8.86 -4.54
N SER A 760 -27.40 8.78 -5.84
CA SER A 760 -26.84 7.76 -6.70
C SER A 760 -25.36 7.97 -6.92
N ILE A 761 -24.64 6.89 -7.30
CA ILE A 761 -23.22 6.96 -7.65
C ILE A 761 -23.01 7.95 -8.80
N SER A 762 -23.87 7.92 -9.83
CA SER A 762 -23.80 8.85 -10.97
C SER A 762 -23.91 10.31 -10.53
N LYS A 763 -24.87 10.60 -9.63
CA LYS A 763 -25.05 11.96 -9.15
C LYS A 763 -23.89 12.43 -8.26
N PHE A 764 -23.35 11.54 -7.45
CA PHE A 764 -22.11 11.82 -6.70
C PHE A 764 -20.96 12.19 -7.65
N ILE A 765 -20.70 11.34 -8.64
CA ILE A 765 -19.62 11.56 -9.61
C ILE A 765 -19.78 12.91 -10.32
N GLU A 766 -20.99 13.22 -10.82
CA GLU A 766 -21.29 14.51 -11.44
C GLU A 766 -20.94 15.70 -10.52
N LEU A 767 -21.46 15.68 -9.30
CA LEU A 767 -21.27 16.77 -8.35
C LEU A 767 -19.80 16.88 -7.89
N ARG A 768 -19.15 15.73 -7.66
CA ARG A 768 -17.77 15.68 -7.19
C ARG A 768 -16.80 16.18 -8.25
N ILE A 769 -16.93 15.70 -9.48
CA ILE A 769 -16.07 16.12 -10.58
C ILE A 769 -16.23 17.63 -10.80
N ASN A 770 -17.46 18.15 -10.87
CA ASN A 770 -17.69 19.58 -11.08
C ASN A 770 -17.02 20.44 -9.99
N ALA A 771 -17.10 20.01 -8.71
CA ALA A 771 -16.47 20.73 -7.61
C ALA A 771 -14.93 20.67 -7.68
N LEU A 772 -14.37 19.52 -8.02
CA LEU A 772 -12.93 19.33 -8.15
C LEU A 772 -12.37 20.06 -9.36
N GLU A 773 -13.07 20.06 -10.49
CA GLU A 773 -12.70 20.84 -11.70
C GLU A 773 -12.64 22.35 -11.40
N GLU A 774 -13.64 22.88 -10.68
CA GLU A 774 -13.64 24.29 -10.27
C GLU A 774 -12.41 24.61 -9.41
N GLU A 775 -12.05 23.74 -8.48
CA GLU A 775 -10.89 23.94 -7.60
C GLU A 775 -9.56 23.80 -8.33
N LEU A 776 -9.43 22.81 -9.21
CA LEU A 776 -8.24 22.61 -10.04
C LEU A 776 -8.00 23.84 -10.94
N LEU A 777 -9.05 24.36 -11.59
CA LEU A 777 -8.96 25.58 -12.39
C LEU A 777 -8.54 26.79 -11.56
N ASN A 778 -9.07 26.94 -10.35
CA ASN A 778 -8.70 28.02 -9.43
C ASN A 778 -7.25 27.93 -8.96
N SER A 779 -6.69 26.73 -8.92
CA SER A 779 -5.32 26.42 -8.51
C SER A 779 -4.33 26.37 -9.68
N GLY A 780 -4.80 26.53 -10.92
CA GLY A 780 -3.98 26.57 -12.12
C GLY A 780 -3.68 25.22 -12.77
N PHE A 781 -4.49 24.17 -12.44
CA PHE A 781 -4.40 22.80 -12.97
C PHE A 781 -5.53 22.45 -13.93
#